data_b9a3da98842c15c62caf9524d9430925
#
_entry.id   b9a3da98842c15c62caf9524d9430925
#
_cell.length_a   1.000
_cell.length_b   1.000
_cell.length_c   1.000
_cell.angle_alpha   90.00
_cell.angle_beta   90.00
_cell.angle_gamma   90.00
#
_symmetry.space_group_name_H-M   'P 1'
#
loop_
_entity.id
_entity.type
_entity.pdbx_description
1 polymer ?
#
loop_
_entity_poly.entity_id
_entity_poly.type
_entity_poly.pdbx_seq_one_letter_code
_entity_poly.pdbx_strand_id
1 'polypeptide(L)'
;SINELIESPFWITLSKETSLKETQESLFTFDSTIATYASHISSKNPVFLSLHLTGAKSFNWLLVSSTEFQEQKIQLLEIGLASFTKTQNHPYSNTFITEVVIDQSSFFYAKHNGLVMLSAEKILIEDAIRQLKTPNNLTAQNDFKEIYDSANKKEDFNIYLNTKNFDRISNSLFAENTKLNSQAEWMQWDLDFKSNGLLFTGISLSYDSLAQELSLLNGNDAHAVIAPSVLPKNTALFVSKSFENFKQLQRKQLNALDVKHQKNTYTKNLEELNEELKTNFELWIDSEITWFLAENSSKLAEGLIIHVTNETEIGAFISQKTDSIILYREEVIFNWTDFKFLSTLTSTSFTKDLKYGCIIDEQLVLSGELSLVKSIINDFKAEKSLKNNADYQNCMNELNSRSNLFVYLQNPSALQLAPKYLQTILANFTSVYADALNPFRALAIQFELSNSICYSNAYLHYDKSEADQTRALWTTQLKAPLLSEISLVKNHYNQQWELAVQDADFNLYLISTQGEILWDRKLNSKIIGEIKQIDLFKNKKLQMLFNTTDKLYLIDRKGRDVKSYPIVLDRKTELPLALFDYQNQRNYRILLSCGKHHFMYNKYGKKIKGWELGKTKSKAVHSAQHFVVAGKDYILLPEENGTLNILSRKGKSRIKVKGKIDFSDNKLHVVKGFTLAETRIVTVDKHGNQQNILFDGSIDNSIQFEFDEGMYYAYKLAHHIGIESEDLQVNGEIMNLKYSFDNEVLSTPKTSVINEQFYLSVTDLKSEEAYLFRSPNELTEGFPLYGKTTGILKDIDLDDKLNFIVGGESGMLY
;
A
#
# COMPACT_ATOMS: atom_id res chain seq x y z
N SER A 1 27.43 -9.00 16.88
CA SER A 1 28.65 -9.43 16.14
C SER A 1 28.40 -9.31 14.62
N ILE A 2 29.48 -9.28 13.80
CA ILE A 2 29.32 -9.31 12.32
C ILE A 2 28.49 -10.52 11.88
N ASN A 3 28.63 -11.65 12.59
CA ASN A 3 27.82 -12.85 12.32
C ASN A 3 26.32 -12.60 12.58
N GLU A 4 25.95 -11.89 13.63
CA GLU A 4 24.56 -11.51 13.90
C GLU A 4 23.98 -10.61 12.81
N LEU A 5 24.77 -9.67 12.30
CA LEU A 5 24.39 -8.85 11.14
C LEU A 5 24.14 -9.73 9.90
N ILE A 6 25.08 -10.62 9.57
CA ILE A 6 25.01 -11.47 8.37
C ILE A 6 23.87 -12.49 8.45
N GLU A 7 23.60 -13.03 9.65
CA GLU A 7 22.51 -13.97 9.89
C GLU A 7 21.15 -13.27 10.09
N SER A 8 21.13 -11.94 10.15
CA SER A 8 19.88 -11.20 10.34
C SER A 8 18.96 -11.33 9.11
N PRO A 9 17.63 -11.45 9.31
CA PRO A 9 16.67 -11.57 8.21
C PRO A 9 16.75 -10.41 7.22
N PHE A 10 17.03 -9.19 7.68
CA PHE A 10 17.13 -8.01 6.83
C PHE A 10 18.40 -8.03 5.97
N TRP A 11 19.56 -8.48 6.48
CA TRP A 11 20.77 -8.62 5.68
C TRP A 11 20.61 -9.68 4.60
N ILE A 12 20.04 -10.83 4.97
CA ILE A 12 19.73 -11.92 4.03
C ILE A 12 18.81 -11.41 2.90
N THR A 13 17.87 -10.53 3.20
CA THR A 13 16.99 -9.96 2.18
C THR A 13 17.73 -9.02 1.24
N LEU A 14 18.51 -8.08 1.78
CA LEU A 14 19.31 -7.14 0.98
C LEU A 14 20.35 -7.85 0.13
N SER A 15 20.98 -8.89 0.66
CA SER A 15 22.06 -9.62 -0.01
C SER A 15 21.61 -10.57 -1.12
N LYS A 16 20.30 -10.80 -1.27
CA LYS A 16 19.75 -11.58 -2.41
C LYS A 16 19.74 -10.81 -3.72
N GLU A 17 19.79 -9.48 -3.67
CA GLU A 17 19.82 -8.65 -4.85
C GLU A 17 21.20 -8.69 -5.53
N THR A 18 21.24 -8.86 -6.85
CA THR A 18 22.44 -9.23 -7.61
C THR A 18 23.61 -8.26 -7.45
N SER A 19 23.38 -6.95 -7.37
CA SER A 19 24.48 -5.97 -7.24
C SER A 19 24.99 -5.86 -5.79
N LEU A 20 24.11 -6.06 -4.80
CA LEU A 20 24.52 -6.19 -3.41
C LEU A 20 25.17 -7.54 -3.17
N LYS A 21 24.80 -8.57 -3.95
CA LYS A 21 25.45 -9.86 -3.95
C LYS A 21 26.88 -9.80 -4.48
N GLU A 22 27.13 -9.06 -5.55
CA GLU A 22 28.50 -8.82 -6.04
C GLU A 22 29.32 -8.03 -5.03
N THR A 23 28.73 -7.01 -4.39
CA THR A 23 29.36 -6.26 -3.29
C THR A 23 29.53 -7.14 -2.06
N GLN A 24 28.59 -8.01 -1.75
CA GLN A 24 28.66 -9.00 -0.70
C GLN A 24 29.72 -10.08 -1.05
N GLU A 25 29.73 -10.61 -2.27
CA GLU A 25 30.75 -11.57 -2.69
C GLU A 25 32.14 -10.95 -2.64
N SER A 26 32.28 -9.68 -2.98
CA SER A 26 33.52 -8.92 -2.80
C SER A 26 33.83 -8.68 -1.32
N LEU A 27 32.83 -8.35 -0.51
CA LEU A 27 32.93 -8.26 0.95
C LEU A 27 33.10 -9.65 1.59
N PHE A 28 32.50 -10.73 1.08
CA PHE A 28 32.63 -12.08 1.57
C PHE A 28 33.89 -12.78 1.07
N THR A 29 34.39 -12.51 -0.10
CA THR A 29 35.73 -12.95 -0.50
C THR A 29 36.77 -12.29 0.38
N PHE A 30 36.53 -11.05 0.77
CA PHE A 30 37.26 -10.30 1.77
C PHE A 30 36.95 -10.80 3.19
N ASP A 31 35.67 -11.07 3.52
CA ASP A 31 35.21 -11.57 4.82
C ASP A 31 35.48 -13.07 5.01
N SER A 32 35.39 -13.94 4.03
CA SER A 32 35.82 -15.32 4.17
C SER A 32 37.33 -15.41 4.43
N THR A 33 38.07 -14.51 3.85
CA THR A 33 39.46 -14.30 4.18
C THR A 33 39.62 -13.65 5.56
N ILE A 34 38.81 -12.64 5.92
CA ILE A 34 38.80 -12.04 7.25
C ILE A 34 38.03 -12.90 8.25
N ALA A 35 36.92 -13.56 7.97
CA ALA A 35 36.15 -14.37 8.92
C ALA A 35 36.84 -15.69 9.27
N THR A 36 37.57 -16.30 8.36
CA THR A 36 38.50 -17.38 8.69
C THR A 36 39.55 -16.87 9.68
N TYR A 37 39.86 -15.58 9.65
CA TYR A 37 40.84 -14.92 10.54
C TYR A 37 40.16 -14.15 11.67
N ALA A 38 38.94 -13.62 11.50
CA ALA A 38 38.17 -12.91 12.54
C ALA A 38 37.51 -13.87 13.55
N SER A 39 37.19 -15.10 13.17
CA SER A 39 36.84 -16.18 14.15
C SER A 39 37.97 -16.44 15.15
N HIS A 40 39.14 -15.91 14.86
CA HIS A 40 40.33 -15.96 15.68
C HIS A 40 40.70 -14.59 16.28
N ILE A 41 39.96 -13.48 15.90
CA ILE A 41 40.05 -12.20 16.58
C ILE A 41 39.40 -12.38 17.96
N SER A 42 40.20 -12.26 19.02
CA SER A 42 39.68 -12.25 20.37
C SER A 42 38.57 -11.21 20.47
N SER A 43 37.41 -11.54 21.02
CA SER A 43 36.26 -10.66 21.26
C SER A 43 36.55 -9.42 22.16
N LYS A 44 37.82 -9.17 22.49
CA LYS A 44 38.24 -8.10 23.37
C LYS A 44 38.84 -6.87 22.69
N ASN A 45 39.19 -6.93 21.40
CA ASN A 45 39.79 -5.80 20.69
C ASN A 45 38.82 -5.13 19.73
N PRO A 46 38.53 -3.84 19.89
CA PRO A 46 37.64 -3.11 19.02
C PRO A 46 38.23 -2.99 17.62
N VAL A 47 37.37 -3.10 16.64
CA VAL A 47 37.61 -2.77 15.22
C VAL A 47 36.90 -1.46 14.90
N PHE A 48 37.63 -0.50 14.35
CA PHE A 48 37.10 0.80 13.96
C PHE A 48 36.93 0.84 12.44
N LEU A 49 35.74 1.09 11.96
CA LEU A 49 35.44 1.39 10.58
C LEU A 49 35.03 2.87 10.48
N SER A 50 35.72 3.64 9.66
CA SER A 50 35.41 5.06 9.45
C SER A 50 35.21 5.38 8.00
N LEU A 51 34.26 6.29 7.68
CA LEU A 51 33.98 6.82 6.36
C LEU A 51 34.63 8.19 6.22
N HIS A 52 35.38 8.39 5.15
CA HIS A 52 36.14 9.60 4.86
C HIS A 52 35.80 10.15 3.47
N LEU A 53 35.72 11.49 3.37
CA LEU A 53 35.65 12.16 2.07
C LEU A 53 37.04 12.12 1.40
N THR A 54 37.17 11.43 0.28
CA THR A 54 38.40 11.31 -0.50
C THR A 54 38.41 12.22 -1.74
N GLY A 55 37.28 12.88 -2.02
CA GLY A 55 37.11 13.83 -3.11
C GLY A 55 35.89 14.73 -2.91
N ALA A 56 35.58 15.57 -3.88
CA ALA A 56 34.45 16.51 -3.77
C ALA A 56 33.07 15.81 -3.64
N LYS A 57 32.92 14.61 -4.21
CA LYS A 57 31.69 13.79 -4.19
C LYS A 57 31.97 12.31 -3.96
N SER A 58 33.19 11.93 -3.58
CA SER A 58 33.59 10.56 -3.29
C SER A 58 33.96 10.38 -1.85
N PHE A 59 33.60 9.27 -1.27
CA PHE A 59 34.02 8.86 0.06
C PHE A 59 34.50 7.41 0.03
N ASN A 60 35.40 7.09 0.89
CA ASN A 60 35.97 5.76 1.07
C ASN A 60 36.08 5.43 2.55
N TRP A 61 36.27 4.17 2.85
CA TRP A 61 36.34 3.65 4.18
C TRP A 61 37.78 3.36 4.62
N LEU A 62 38.02 3.47 5.92
CA LEU A 62 39.24 3.04 6.57
C LEU A 62 38.88 2.13 7.76
N LEU A 63 39.43 0.91 7.78
CA LEU A 63 39.32 -0.02 8.88
C LEU A 63 40.62 -0.05 9.65
N VAL A 64 40.53 0.04 10.98
CA VAL A 64 41.69 0.05 11.89
C VAL A 64 41.43 -0.95 13.05
N SER A 65 42.42 -1.79 13.34
CA SER A 65 42.38 -2.70 14.50
C SER A 65 43.76 -2.80 15.16
N SER A 66 43.78 -3.21 16.42
CA SER A 66 45.02 -3.41 17.17
C SER A 66 45.73 -4.71 16.80
N THR A 67 47.08 -4.70 16.77
CA THR A 67 47.95 -5.85 16.50
C THR A 67 48.32 -6.65 17.76
N GLU A 68 47.71 -6.44 18.92
CA GLU A 68 47.86 -7.35 20.06
C GLU A 68 47.41 -8.81 19.76
N PHE A 69 47.30 -9.07 18.48
CA PHE A 69 47.25 -10.38 17.86
C PHE A 69 48.61 -11.10 18.03
N GLN A 70 48.52 -12.35 18.45
CA GLN A 70 49.69 -13.22 18.39
C GLN A 70 50.29 -13.18 16.98
N GLU A 71 51.62 -12.97 16.87
CA GLU A 71 52.36 -12.83 15.60
C GLU A 71 51.97 -13.90 14.54
N GLN A 72 51.64 -15.11 14.99
CA GLN A 72 51.22 -16.22 14.11
C GLN A 72 49.91 -15.92 13.32
N LYS A 73 48.97 -15.18 13.91
CA LYS A 73 47.70 -14.86 13.25
C LYS A 73 47.84 -13.77 12.20
N ILE A 74 48.76 -12.88 12.39
CA ILE A 74 49.11 -11.83 11.43
C ILE A 74 49.85 -12.45 10.24
N GLN A 75 50.73 -13.43 10.46
CA GLN A 75 51.37 -14.20 9.37
C GLN A 75 50.32 -14.95 8.53
N LEU A 76 49.26 -15.47 9.12
CA LEU A 76 48.17 -16.12 8.39
C LEU A 76 47.39 -15.10 7.53
N LEU A 77 47.12 -13.89 8.04
CA LEU A 77 46.53 -12.80 7.22
C LEU A 77 47.43 -12.43 6.05
N GLU A 78 48.72 -12.32 6.27
CA GLU A 78 49.70 -12.06 5.21
C GLU A 78 49.80 -13.21 4.20
N ILE A 79 49.76 -14.45 4.63
CA ILE A 79 49.72 -15.62 3.77
C ILE A 79 48.43 -15.67 2.95
N GLY A 80 47.27 -15.36 3.58
CA GLY A 80 45.99 -15.25 2.88
C GLY A 80 45.97 -14.15 1.85
N LEU A 81 46.44 -12.95 2.20
CA LEU A 81 46.57 -11.82 1.25
C LEU A 81 47.62 -12.06 0.17
N ALA A 82 48.75 -12.79 0.51
CA ALA A 82 49.78 -13.14 -0.49
C ALA A 82 49.34 -14.24 -1.48
N SER A 83 48.23 -14.93 -1.25
CA SER A 83 47.66 -15.87 -2.24
C SER A 83 46.92 -15.19 -3.38
N PHE A 84 46.67 -13.88 -3.29
CA PHE A 84 46.06 -13.08 -4.38
C PHE A 84 47.10 -12.64 -5.40
N THR A 85 46.72 -12.56 -6.65
CA THR A 85 47.55 -12.63 -7.86
C THR A 85 48.53 -11.50 -8.12
N LYS A 86 48.44 -10.36 -7.41
CA LYS A 86 49.45 -9.26 -7.49
C LYS A 86 49.52 -8.51 -6.14
N THR A 87 50.71 -8.45 -5.56
CA THR A 87 50.99 -7.61 -4.40
C THR A 87 52.12 -6.63 -4.76
N GLN A 88 52.01 -5.35 -4.40
CA GLN A 88 53.04 -4.35 -4.57
C GLN A 88 53.25 -3.58 -3.27
N ASN A 89 54.50 -3.44 -2.82
CA ASN A 89 54.86 -2.70 -1.60
C ASN A 89 55.23 -1.25 -1.91
N HIS A 90 54.59 -0.30 -1.28
CA HIS A 90 54.86 1.13 -1.38
C HIS A 90 55.50 1.60 -0.06
N PRO A 91 56.78 2.03 -0.07
CA PRO A 91 57.43 2.54 1.12
C PRO A 91 56.82 3.87 1.57
N TYR A 92 56.45 3.98 2.83
CA TYR A 92 55.91 5.21 3.41
C TYR A 92 56.22 5.33 4.90
N SER A 93 56.95 6.40 5.31
CA SER A 93 57.18 6.78 6.70
C SER A 93 57.66 5.65 7.61
N ASN A 94 58.74 4.95 7.21
CA ASN A 94 59.35 3.79 7.90
C ASN A 94 58.44 2.54 8.01
N THR A 95 57.47 2.43 7.12
CA THR A 95 56.66 1.21 6.97
C THR A 95 56.35 0.96 5.48
N PHE A 96 55.74 -0.14 5.18
CA PHE A 96 55.27 -0.44 3.82
C PHE A 96 53.76 -0.45 3.83
N ILE A 97 53.17 0.19 2.79
CA ILE A 97 51.74 0.04 2.43
C ILE A 97 51.72 -1.00 1.30
N THR A 98 51.07 -2.14 1.58
CA THR A 98 50.97 -3.22 0.58
C THR A 98 49.67 -3.07 -0.18
N GLU A 99 49.77 -3.00 -1.50
CA GLU A 99 48.65 -3.07 -2.41
C GLU A 99 48.37 -4.53 -2.79
N VAL A 100 47.12 -4.93 -2.71
CA VAL A 100 46.59 -6.24 -3.09
C VAL A 100 45.50 -6.05 -4.11
N VAL A 101 45.60 -6.72 -5.26
CA VAL A 101 44.59 -6.65 -6.32
C VAL A 101 43.71 -7.89 -6.24
N ILE A 102 42.42 -7.68 -6.05
CA ILE A 102 41.36 -8.71 -6.00
C ILE A 102 40.32 -8.36 -7.06
N ASP A 103 40.08 -9.22 -8.01
CA ASP A 103 39.05 -9.06 -9.05
C ASP A 103 39.06 -7.66 -9.73
N GLN A 104 40.22 -7.16 -10.10
CA GLN A 104 40.48 -5.84 -10.71
C GLN A 104 40.35 -4.64 -9.75
N SER A 105 40.00 -4.86 -8.45
CA SER A 105 39.99 -3.81 -7.44
C SER A 105 41.25 -3.84 -6.58
N SER A 106 41.85 -2.64 -6.34
CA SER A 106 43.00 -2.52 -5.45
C SER A 106 42.56 -2.25 -4.02
N PHE A 107 43.17 -2.96 -3.07
CA PHE A 107 43.05 -2.72 -1.62
C PHE A 107 44.45 -2.48 -1.05
N PHE A 108 44.53 -1.63 -0.06
CA PHE A 108 45.78 -1.24 0.59
C PHE A 108 45.74 -1.63 2.04
N TYR A 109 46.82 -2.21 2.57
CA TYR A 109 46.99 -2.43 4.00
C TYR A 109 48.36 -2.03 4.51
N ALA A 110 48.43 -1.66 5.79
CA ALA A 110 49.70 -1.37 6.46
C ALA A 110 49.65 -1.79 7.91
N LYS A 111 50.86 -2.13 8.45
CA LYS A 111 51.09 -2.32 9.86
C LYS A 111 51.99 -1.17 10.36
N HIS A 112 51.51 -0.46 11.37
CA HIS A 112 52.29 0.62 11.95
C HIS A 112 51.94 0.82 13.43
N ASN A 113 52.95 0.91 14.32
CA ASN A 113 52.77 1.17 15.75
C ASN A 113 51.72 0.28 16.47
N GLY A 114 51.73 -1.04 16.18
CA GLY A 114 50.78 -1.95 16.82
C GLY A 114 49.35 -1.90 16.28
N LEU A 115 49.11 -1.26 15.11
CA LEU A 115 47.85 -1.19 14.42
C LEU A 115 47.96 -1.85 13.04
N VAL A 116 46.86 -2.50 12.62
CA VAL A 116 46.62 -2.90 11.23
C VAL A 116 45.58 -1.95 10.63
N MET A 117 45.85 -1.42 9.47
CA MET A 117 45.00 -0.48 8.73
C MET A 117 44.70 -1.07 7.37
N LEU A 118 43.46 -0.91 6.91
CA LEU A 118 42.97 -1.41 5.62
C LEU A 118 42.06 -0.40 4.98
N SER A 119 42.18 -0.17 3.65
CA SER A 119 41.34 0.75 2.87
C SER A 119 41.37 0.38 1.40
N ALA A 120 40.32 0.79 0.66
CA ALA A 120 40.35 0.81 -0.79
C ALA A 120 41.21 1.97 -1.37
N GLU A 121 41.60 2.94 -0.51
CA GLU A 121 42.37 4.12 -0.91
C GLU A 121 43.69 4.22 -0.11
N LYS A 122 44.81 4.23 -0.83
CA LYS A 122 46.16 4.34 -0.22
C LYS A 122 46.32 5.60 0.63
N ILE A 123 45.72 6.71 0.20
CA ILE A 123 45.84 8.00 0.88
C ILE A 123 45.26 7.97 2.29
N LEU A 124 44.20 7.20 2.55
CA LEU A 124 43.63 7.09 3.91
C LEU A 124 44.56 6.38 4.87
N ILE A 125 45.31 5.38 4.40
CA ILE A 125 46.35 4.72 5.21
C ILE A 125 47.53 5.67 5.47
N GLU A 126 47.97 6.42 4.47
CA GLU A 126 49.01 7.43 4.62
C GLU A 126 48.60 8.51 5.63
N ASP A 127 47.36 8.98 5.60
CA ASP A 127 46.82 9.92 6.54
C ASP A 127 46.74 9.36 7.94
N ALA A 128 46.26 8.10 8.10
CA ALA A 128 46.25 7.45 9.40
C ALA A 128 47.66 7.32 10.01
N ILE A 129 48.65 6.92 9.20
CA ILE A 129 50.06 6.87 9.65
C ILE A 129 50.58 8.25 10.04
N ARG A 130 50.24 9.33 9.31
CA ARG A 130 50.56 10.70 9.64
C ARG A 130 49.91 11.12 10.96
N GLN A 131 48.64 10.79 11.15
CA GLN A 131 47.87 11.14 12.33
C GLN A 131 48.49 10.53 13.61
N LEU A 132 49.01 9.32 13.55
CA LEU A 132 49.66 8.66 14.69
C LEU A 132 50.93 9.39 15.19
N LYS A 133 51.51 10.33 14.38
CA LYS A 133 52.67 11.14 14.75
C LYS A 133 52.28 12.48 15.39
N THR A 134 51.01 12.84 15.40
CA THR A 134 50.52 14.08 15.95
C THR A 134 49.86 13.85 17.29
N PRO A 135 50.00 14.78 18.28
CA PRO A 135 49.33 14.66 19.57
C PRO A 135 47.83 14.93 19.46
N ASN A 136 47.35 15.50 18.35
CA ASN A 136 45.95 15.79 18.13
C ASN A 136 45.21 14.55 17.72
N ASN A 137 44.38 14.01 18.60
CA ASN A 137 43.50 12.89 18.32
C ASN A 137 42.04 13.23 18.68
N LEU A 138 41.08 12.44 18.25
CA LEU A 138 39.67 12.71 18.51
C LEU A 138 39.34 12.72 20.00
N THR A 139 39.96 11.86 20.82
CA THR A 139 39.73 11.79 22.27
C THR A 139 40.36 12.96 23.05
N ALA A 140 41.20 13.78 22.41
CA ALA A 140 41.68 15.05 22.96
C ALA A 140 40.64 16.19 22.75
N GLN A 141 39.66 16.02 21.92
CA GLN A 141 38.54 16.96 21.75
C GLN A 141 37.46 16.64 22.79
N ASN A 142 37.09 17.64 23.60
CA ASN A 142 36.16 17.42 24.73
C ASN A 142 34.80 16.88 24.28
N ASP A 143 34.25 17.41 23.21
CA ASP A 143 32.97 17.03 22.62
C ASP A 143 32.97 15.55 22.14
N PHE A 144 33.99 15.11 21.40
CA PHE A 144 34.10 13.72 21.02
C PHE A 144 34.37 12.82 22.23
N LYS A 145 35.16 13.25 23.18
CA LYS A 145 35.46 12.48 24.41
C LYS A 145 34.15 12.19 25.19
N GLU A 146 33.32 13.21 25.38
CA GLU A 146 32.04 13.09 26.08
C GLU A 146 31.15 12.03 25.42
N ILE A 147 31.01 12.06 24.09
CA ILE A 147 30.26 11.11 23.27
C ILE A 147 30.88 9.70 23.35
N TYR A 148 32.22 9.61 23.26
CA TYR A 148 32.92 8.33 23.30
C TYR A 148 32.81 7.64 24.67
N ASP A 149 32.86 8.44 25.75
CA ASP A 149 32.75 7.93 27.12
C ASP A 149 31.32 7.52 27.49
N SER A 150 30.29 8.08 26.80
CA SER A 150 28.88 7.73 27.02
C SER A 150 28.47 6.42 26.35
N ALA A 151 29.19 5.98 25.32
CA ALA A 151 28.86 4.77 24.58
C ALA A 151 28.91 3.50 25.46
N ASN A 152 27.92 2.62 25.27
CA ASN A 152 27.90 1.33 25.92
C ASN A 152 28.90 0.36 25.24
N LYS A 153 30.10 0.22 25.84
CA LYS A 153 31.17 -0.60 25.27
C LYS A 153 30.89 -2.13 25.35
N LYS A 154 29.73 -2.52 25.85
CA LYS A 154 29.30 -3.93 25.87
C LYS A 154 28.45 -4.27 24.66
N GLU A 155 27.92 -3.26 23.98
CA GLU A 155 27.18 -3.47 22.74
C GLU A 155 28.11 -3.86 21.59
N ASP A 156 27.58 -4.58 20.63
CA ASP A 156 28.35 -5.09 19.50
C ASP A 156 28.77 -4.00 18.52
N PHE A 157 27.98 -2.92 18.40
CA PHE A 157 28.25 -1.81 17.52
C PHE A 157 27.99 -0.45 18.20
N ASN A 158 28.96 0.44 18.11
CA ASN A 158 28.82 1.85 18.50
C ASN A 158 29.05 2.71 17.25
N ILE A 159 28.13 3.60 16.95
CA ILE A 159 28.16 4.48 15.77
C ILE A 159 28.43 5.90 16.26
N TYR A 160 29.42 6.56 15.67
CA TYR A 160 29.76 7.97 15.98
C TYR A 160 29.61 8.80 14.72
N LEU A 161 28.76 9.81 14.76
CA LEU A 161 28.47 10.69 13.63
C LEU A 161 28.94 12.11 13.92
N ASN A 162 29.91 12.58 13.14
CA ASN A 162 30.31 13.99 13.12
C ASN A 162 29.41 14.78 12.20
N THR A 163 28.46 15.51 12.75
CA THR A 163 27.45 16.22 11.97
C THR A 163 27.97 17.43 11.21
N LYS A 164 29.09 18.06 11.65
CA LYS A 164 29.76 19.12 10.88
C LYS A 164 30.29 18.63 9.54
N ASN A 165 30.82 17.39 9.52
CA ASN A 165 31.27 16.75 8.31
C ASN A 165 30.12 16.06 7.57
N PHE A 166 29.05 15.71 8.28
CA PHE A 166 27.85 15.10 7.68
C PHE A 166 27.17 16.04 6.67
N ASP A 167 27.21 17.34 6.87
CA ASP A 167 26.70 18.31 5.90
C ASP A 167 27.37 18.16 4.52
N ARG A 168 28.66 17.79 4.49
CA ARG A 168 29.37 17.51 3.23
C ARG A 168 28.98 16.19 2.62
N ILE A 169 28.78 15.17 3.43
CA ILE A 169 28.30 13.85 2.99
C ILE A 169 26.83 13.97 2.54
N SER A 170 26.00 14.69 3.30
CA SER A 170 24.60 14.90 2.98
C SER A 170 24.41 15.60 1.63
N ASN A 171 25.23 16.56 1.27
CA ASN A 171 25.23 17.20 -0.05
C ASN A 171 25.55 16.23 -1.20
N SER A 172 26.19 15.09 -0.91
CA SER A 172 26.44 14.01 -1.88
C SER A 172 25.30 13.01 -1.95
N LEU A 173 24.48 12.92 -0.90
CA LEU A 173 23.36 11.97 -0.78
C LEU A 173 22.03 12.61 -1.18
N PHE A 174 21.84 13.92 -0.87
CA PHE A 174 20.58 14.63 -1.08
C PHE A 174 20.64 15.59 -2.26
N ALA A 175 19.49 15.86 -2.86
CA ALA A 175 19.36 16.82 -3.95
C ALA A 175 19.74 18.24 -3.52
N GLU A 176 20.23 19.06 -4.44
CA GLU A 176 20.76 20.41 -4.16
C GLU A 176 19.77 21.33 -3.42
N ASN A 177 18.48 21.12 -3.60
CA ASN A 177 17.42 21.87 -2.93
C ASN A 177 17.07 21.34 -1.54
N THR A 178 17.65 20.22 -1.11
CA THR A 178 17.41 19.60 0.18
C THR A 178 18.56 19.95 1.13
N LYS A 179 18.43 21.07 1.83
CA LYS A 179 19.41 21.43 2.87
C LYS A 179 18.99 20.79 4.19
N LEU A 180 19.69 19.74 4.59
CA LEU A 180 19.64 19.25 5.95
C LEU A 180 20.55 20.14 6.80
N ASN A 181 19.96 20.91 7.69
CA ASN A 181 20.76 21.63 8.70
C ASN A 181 21.33 20.64 9.71
N SER A 182 22.53 20.87 10.17
CA SER A 182 23.11 20.09 11.25
C SER A 182 22.20 20.13 12.49
N GLN A 183 21.87 18.95 13.03
CA GLN A 183 20.97 18.84 14.18
C GLN A 183 21.76 18.89 15.50
N ALA A 184 23.02 18.51 15.49
CA ALA A 184 23.89 18.39 16.62
C ALA A 184 25.34 18.65 16.19
N GLU A 185 26.32 18.53 17.10
CA GLU A 185 27.78 18.55 16.82
C GLU A 185 28.28 17.15 16.56
N TRP A 186 28.01 16.26 17.52
CA TRP A 186 28.29 14.84 17.48
C TRP A 186 27.06 14.06 17.93
N MET A 187 26.87 12.90 17.32
CA MET A 187 25.88 11.90 17.72
C MET A 187 26.59 10.57 17.97
N GLN A 188 26.14 9.85 18.98
CA GLN A 188 26.56 8.50 19.26
C GLN A 188 25.32 7.63 19.37
N TRP A 189 25.36 6.47 18.74
CA TRP A 189 24.33 5.45 18.87
C TRP A 189 24.92 4.08 19.12
N ASP A 190 24.37 3.39 20.08
CA ASP A 190 24.54 1.97 20.32
C ASP A 190 23.48 1.24 19.48
N LEU A 191 23.89 0.25 18.73
CA LEU A 191 23.00 -0.52 17.84
C LEU A 191 22.67 -1.87 18.47
N ASP A 192 21.38 -2.15 18.61
CA ASP A 192 20.82 -3.41 19.10
C ASP A 192 19.97 -4.07 18.00
N PHE A 193 20.23 -5.35 17.73
CA PHE A 193 19.50 -6.15 16.74
C PHE A 193 18.27 -6.79 17.39
N LYS A 194 17.09 -6.28 17.02
CA LYS A 194 15.81 -6.86 17.43
C LYS A 194 15.33 -7.91 16.41
N SER A 195 14.43 -8.77 16.83
CA SER A 195 13.84 -9.78 15.94
C SER A 195 13.10 -9.18 14.73
N ASN A 196 12.56 -7.96 14.88
CA ASN A 196 11.75 -7.25 13.90
C ASN A 196 12.30 -5.85 13.58
N GLY A 197 13.60 -5.60 13.79
CA GLY A 197 14.18 -4.30 13.46
C GLY A 197 15.53 -4.03 14.05
N LEU A 198 15.98 -2.78 13.91
CA LEU A 198 17.21 -2.23 14.45
C LEU A 198 16.89 -1.09 15.39
N LEU A 199 17.31 -1.21 16.64
CA LEU A 199 17.19 -0.16 17.65
C LEU A 199 18.53 0.56 17.82
N PHE A 200 18.48 1.87 17.66
CA PHE A 200 19.62 2.77 17.91
C PHE A 200 19.30 3.59 19.15
N THR A 201 20.14 3.54 20.15
CA THR A 201 19.98 4.32 21.38
C THR A 201 21.26 5.08 21.70
N GLY A 202 21.14 6.35 22.04
CA GLY A 202 22.34 7.11 22.31
C GLY A 202 22.10 8.55 22.68
N ILE A 203 23.14 9.37 22.51
CA ILE A 203 23.10 10.79 22.81
C ILE A 203 23.60 11.65 21.64
N SER A 204 23.13 12.89 21.63
CA SER A 204 23.56 13.93 20.68
C SER A 204 23.97 15.18 21.45
N LEU A 205 25.08 15.79 21.07
CA LEU A 205 25.51 17.05 21.64
C LEU A 205 25.03 18.22 20.81
N SER A 206 24.25 19.10 21.40
CA SER A 206 23.75 20.32 20.76
C SER A 206 23.96 21.52 21.63
N TYR A 207 24.65 22.55 21.11
CA TYR A 207 24.99 23.77 21.84
C TYR A 207 24.15 24.95 21.35
N ASP A 208 23.56 25.69 22.26
CA ASP A 208 22.69 26.86 21.97
C ASP A 208 23.34 27.93 21.08
N SER A 209 24.67 28.00 21.08
CA SER A 209 25.41 28.98 20.28
C SER A 209 25.38 28.77 18.77
N LEU A 210 24.95 27.60 18.30
CA LEU A 210 25.10 27.20 16.90
C LEU A 210 23.82 27.33 16.07
N ALA A 211 22.73 27.79 16.67
CA ALA A 211 21.41 27.88 16.01
C ALA A 211 20.99 26.60 15.26
N GLN A 212 21.34 25.45 15.84
CA GLN A 212 20.94 24.14 15.35
C GLN A 212 19.47 23.89 15.67
N GLU A 213 18.81 23.04 14.90
CA GLU A 213 17.37 22.75 15.07
C GLU A 213 17.06 22.22 16.47
N LEU A 214 17.89 21.31 17.00
CA LEU A 214 17.72 20.77 18.35
C LEU A 214 17.98 21.84 19.44
N SER A 215 18.91 22.76 19.24
CA SER A 215 19.19 23.85 20.22
C SER A 215 17.99 24.78 20.38
N LEU A 216 17.15 24.95 19.35
CA LEU A 216 15.93 25.74 19.43
C LEU A 216 14.90 25.15 20.41
N LEU A 217 14.91 23.85 20.57
CA LEU A 217 13.99 23.10 21.44
C LEU A 217 14.56 22.96 22.88
N ASN A 218 15.81 23.26 23.12
CA ASN A 218 16.43 23.14 24.43
C ASN A 218 15.66 23.95 25.50
N GLY A 219 15.53 23.39 26.72
CA GLY A 219 14.77 24.04 27.82
C GLY A 219 13.27 23.98 27.67
N ASN A 220 12.74 23.18 26.74
CA ASN A 220 11.34 22.76 26.68
C ASN A 220 11.25 21.29 27.14
N ASP A 221 10.23 20.96 27.91
CA ASP A 221 9.96 19.58 28.28
C ASP A 221 9.51 18.78 27.05
N ALA A 222 9.86 17.50 27.03
CA ALA A 222 9.41 16.58 25.99
C ALA A 222 7.96 16.16 26.22
N HIS A 223 7.16 16.12 25.17
CA HIS A 223 5.76 15.70 25.20
C HIS A 223 5.51 14.47 24.33
N ALA A 224 4.39 13.80 24.58
CA ALA A 224 3.91 12.77 23.68
C ALA A 224 3.50 13.39 22.33
N VAL A 225 3.83 12.73 21.22
CA VAL A 225 3.46 13.19 19.88
C VAL A 225 1.96 12.97 19.68
N ILE A 226 1.20 14.03 19.41
CA ILE A 226 -0.27 14.02 19.33
C ILE A 226 -0.76 13.85 17.89
N ALA A 227 -0.08 14.46 16.91
CA ALA A 227 -0.49 14.47 15.51
C ALA A 227 -0.87 13.10 14.91
N PRO A 228 -0.27 11.96 15.29
CA PRO A 228 -0.68 10.64 14.77
C PRO A 228 -2.14 10.28 15.03
N SER A 229 -2.84 10.93 15.97
CA SER A 229 -4.28 10.72 16.21
C SER A 229 -5.15 11.19 15.04
N VAL A 230 -4.69 12.19 14.26
CA VAL A 230 -5.41 12.75 13.10
C VAL A 230 -4.67 12.53 11.77
N LEU A 231 -3.36 12.24 11.78
CA LEU A 231 -2.62 11.91 10.56
C LEU A 231 -3.23 10.69 9.87
N PRO A 232 -3.38 10.70 8.53
CA PRO A 232 -3.91 9.56 7.81
C PRO A 232 -2.92 8.37 7.87
N LYS A 233 -3.46 7.15 7.86
CA LYS A 233 -2.67 5.91 7.96
C LYS A 233 -1.57 5.76 6.90
N ASN A 234 -1.73 6.41 5.75
CA ASN A 234 -0.80 6.40 4.61
C ASN A 234 0.14 7.61 4.61
N THR A 235 0.44 8.16 5.78
CA THR A 235 1.45 9.20 5.95
C THR A 235 2.83 8.64 5.60
N ALA A 236 3.48 9.23 4.58
CA ALA A 236 4.79 8.81 4.11
C ALA A 236 5.92 9.34 4.99
N LEU A 237 5.77 10.55 5.48
CA LEU A 237 6.73 11.26 6.31
C LEU A 237 6.01 12.26 7.19
N PHE A 238 6.38 12.33 8.46
CA PHE A 238 6.07 13.50 9.27
C PHE A 238 7.24 13.90 10.18
N VAL A 239 7.28 15.17 10.49
CA VAL A 239 8.23 15.78 11.44
C VAL A 239 7.42 16.58 12.45
N SER A 240 7.46 16.15 13.70
CA SER A 240 6.79 16.83 14.81
C SER A 240 7.79 17.50 15.73
N LYS A 241 7.50 18.74 16.10
CA LYS A 241 8.23 19.52 17.13
C LYS A 241 7.28 19.76 18.27
N SER A 242 7.65 19.28 19.47
CA SER A 242 6.90 19.52 20.68
C SER A 242 7.67 20.45 21.64
N PHE A 243 6.92 21.26 22.35
CA PHE A 243 7.44 22.31 23.23
C PHE A 243 6.42 22.64 24.33
N GLU A 244 6.85 23.09 25.46
CA GLU A 244 5.98 23.52 26.56
C GLU A 244 5.42 24.93 26.30
N ASN A 245 6.21 25.80 25.66
CA ASN A 245 5.86 27.20 25.47
C ASN A 245 6.31 27.73 24.10
N PHE A 246 5.35 27.98 23.23
CA PHE A 246 5.62 28.50 21.88
C PHE A 246 6.38 29.84 21.88
N LYS A 247 6.09 30.74 22.82
CA LYS A 247 6.82 32.03 22.92
C LYS A 247 8.31 31.85 23.22
N GLN A 248 8.68 30.84 24.00
CA GLN A 248 10.07 30.51 24.25
C GLN A 248 10.74 29.98 22.99
N LEU A 249 10.11 29.05 22.29
CA LEU A 249 10.54 28.51 21.00
C LEU A 249 10.72 29.65 19.98
N GLN A 250 9.72 30.54 19.86
CA GLN A 250 9.74 31.70 18.97
C GLN A 250 10.91 32.67 19.27
N ARG A 251 11.19 32.96 20.56
CA ARG A 251 12.32 33.77 20.94
C ARG A 251 13.64 33.21 20.46
N LYS A 252 13.82 31.91 20.60
CA LYS A 252 15.02 31.19 20.11
C LYS A 252 15.10 31.20 18.59
N GLN A 253 14.01 31.00 17.91
CA GLN A 253 13.92 31.12 16.44
C GLN A 253 14.30 32.51 15.97
N LEU A 254 13.77 33.55 16.63
CA LEU A 254 14.12 34.95 16.32
C LEU A 254 15.61 35.24 16.49
N ASN A 255 16.26 34.70 17.53
CA ASN A 255 17.71 34.86 17.72
C ASN A 255 18.51 34.15 16.63
N ALA A 256 18.05 32.92 16.23
CA ALA A 256 18.67 32.17 15.13
C ALA A 256 18.50 32.88 13.77
N LEU A 257 17.35 33.52 13.54
CA LEU A 257 17.07 34.31 12.34
C LEU A 257 17.83 35.62 12.30
N ASP A 258 18.15 36.21 13.44
CA ASP A 258 19.00 37.41 13.55
C ASP A 258 20.41 37.11 13.04
N VAL A 259 20.97 35.97 13.45
CA VAL A 259 22.26 35.48 12.94
C VAL A 259 22.23 35.27 11.43
N LYS A 260 21.09 34.87 10.86
CA LYS A 260 20.88 34.65 9.41
C LYS A 260 20.40 35.90 8.66
N HIS A 261 20.31 37.06 9.32
CA HIS A 261 19.77 38.31 8.75
C HIS A 261 18.33 38.24 8.23
N GLN A 262 17.53 37.35 8.77
CA GLN A 262 16.12 37.14 8.34
C GLN A 262 15.08 37.60 9.37
N LYS A 263 15.51 38.10 10.53
CA LYS A 263 14.66 38.49 11.66
C LYS A 263 13.61 39.53 11.29
N ASN A 264 14.04 40.60 10.57
CA ASN A 264 13.14 41.69 10.23
C ASN A 264 11.96 41.24 9.37
N THR A 265 12.19 40.37 8.42
CA THR A 265 11.12 39.80 7.57
C THR A 265 10.14 38.97 8.41
N TYR A 266 10.62 38.13 9.30
CA TYR A 266 9.79 37.35 10.20
C TYR A 266 8.92 38.22 11.09
N THR A 267 9.53 39.21 11.77
CA THR A 267 8.82 40.12 12.69
C THR A 267 7.73 40.90 11.96
N LYS A 268 8.06 41.43 10.78
CA LYS A 268 7.10 42.16 9.95
C LYS A 268 5.91 41.27 9.54
N ASN A 269 6.16 40.06 9.06
CA ASN A 269 5.10 39.13 8.68
C ASN A 269 4.20 38.79 9.88
N LEU A 270 4.78 38.62 11.07
CA LEU A 270 4.02 38.34 12.29
C LEU A 270 3.17 39.53 12.74
N GLU A 271 3.74 40.78 12.68
CA GLU A 271 2.99 41.98 12.99
C GLU A 271 1.82 42.19 12.04
N GLU A 272 2.04 42.07 10.73
CA GLU A 272 0.99 42.12 9.70
C GLU A 272 -0.12 41.09 9.98
N LEU A 273 0.24 39.85 10.35
CA LEU A 273 -0.70 38.84 10.74
C LEU A 273 -1.51 39.23 11.98
N ASN A 274 -0.85 39.63 13.06
CA ASN A 274 -1.51 39.96 14.32
C ASN A 274 -2.43 41.19 14.16
N GLU A 275 -2.07 42.16 13.32
CA GLU A 275 -2.95 43.29 12.95
C GLU A 275 -4.16 42.81 12.19
N GLU A 276 -4.00 41.91 11.22
CA GLU A 276 -5.07 41.36 10.44
C GLU A 276 -6.04 40.52 11.29
N LEU A 277 -5.49 39.69 12.15
CA LEU A 277 -6.26 38.80 13.04
C LEU A 277 -6.88 39.57 14.22
N LYS A 278 -6.39 40.76 14.54
CA LYS A 278 -6.71 41.51 15.77
C LYS A 278 -6.48 40.71 17.06
N THR A 279 -5.56 39.75 17.00
CA THR A 279 -5.15 38.91 18.11
C THR A 279 -3.74 38.38 17.88
N ASN A 280 -3.11 37.89 18.93
CA ASN A 280 -1.81 37.26 18.82
C ASN A 280 -1.99 35.76 18.47
N PHE A 281 -1.75 35.41 17.23
CA PHE A 281 -1.90 34.04 16.73
C PHE A 281 -1.05 33.04 17.52
N GLU A 282 0.15 33.42 17.95
CA GLU A 282 1.00 32.59 18.79
C GLU A 282 0.41 32.16 20.12
N LEU A 283 -0.65 32.84 20.60
CA LEU A 283 -1.39 32.42 21.81
C LEU A 283 -2.30 31.21 21.59
N TRP A 284 -2.60 30.90 20.34
CA TRP A 284 -3.44 29.76 19.99
C TRP A 284 -2.65 28.46 19.87
N ILE A 285 -1.33 28.58 19.68
CA ILE A 285 -0.45 27.42 19.52
C ILE A 285 -0.13 26.87 20.90
N ASP A 286 -0.44 25.59 21.08
CA ASP A 286 -0.17 24.88 22.33
C ASP A 286 1.19 24.17 22.27
N SER A 287 1.22 22.86 22.22
CA SER A 287 2.40 22.06 22.54
C SER A 287 3.08 21.40 21.36
N GLU A 288 2.45 21.41 20.16
CA GLU A 288 2.98 20.66 19.01
C GLU A 288 2.72 21.37 17.67
N ILE A 289 3.73 21.30 16.80
CA ILE A 289 3.63 21.65 15.38
C ILE A 289 4.20 20.48 14.58
N THR A 290 3.38 19.93 13.65
CA THR A 290 3.74 18.78 12.81
C THR A 290 3.59 19.11 11.33
N TRP A 291 4.66 19.01 10.59
CA TRP A 291 4.65 18.98 9.12
C TRP A 291 4.60 17.55 8.63
N PHE A 292 3.86 17.29 7.55
CA PHE A 292 3.72 15.94 7.03
C PHE A 292 3.54 15.87 5.51
N LEU A 293 3.83 14.70 4.97
CA LEU A 293 3.51 14.27 3.60
C LEU A 293 2.69 12.98 3.68
N ALA A 294 1.55 12.97 3.06
CA ALA A 294 0.69 11.79 2.99
C ALA A 294 0.28 11.48 1.55
N GLU A 295 0.02 10.22 1.28
CA GLU A 295 -0.45 9.80 -0.03
C GLU A 295 -1.88 10.28 -0.27
N ASN A 296 -2.08 10.96 -1.41
CA ASN A 296 -3.36 11.47 -1.87
C ASN A 296 -3.50 11.17 -3.36
N SER A 297 -4.36 10.22 -3.72
CA SER A 297 -4.63 9.83 -5.12
C SER A 297 -3.36 9.64 -5.97
N SER A 298 -2.47 8.74 -5.57
CA SER A 298 -1.19 8.41 -6.24
C SER A 298 -0.09 9.49 -6.22
N LYS A 299 -0.28 10.59 -5.48
CA LYS A 299 0.74 11.62 -5.27
C LYS A 299 0.87 11.92 -3.79
N LEU A 300 2.04 12.38 -3.38
CA LEU A 300 2.23 12.87 -2.03
C LEU A 300 1.75 14.32 -1.93
N ALA A 301 0.85 14.56 -0.99
CA ALA A 301 0.35 15.87 -0.65
C ALA A 301 0.89 16.32 0.70
N GLU A 302 1.10 17.63 0.82
CA GLU A 302 1.73 18.27 1.96
C GLU A 302 0.68 18.87 2.89
N GLY A 303 0.92 18.79 4.20
CA GLY A 303 0.09 19.40 5.20
C GLY A 303 0.83 19.83 6.45
N LEU A 304 0.14 20.60 7.27
CA LEU A 304 0.58 21.09 8.57
C LEU A 304 -0.49 20.80 9.61
N ILE A 305 -0.08 20.36 10.78
CA ILE A 305 -0.93 20.23 11.95
C ILE A 305 -0.36 21.11 13.07
N ILE A 306 -1.23 21.87 13.73
CA ILE A 306 -0.89 22.68 14.88
C ILE A 306 -1.83 22.30 16.02
N HIS A 307 -1.29 21.88 17.15
CA HIS A 307 -2.07 21.68 18.36
C HIS A 307 -2.46 23.03 18.93
N VAL A 308 -3.75 23.20 19.25
CA VAL A 308 -4.32 24.51 19.58
C VAL A 308 -5.02 24.49 20.95
N THR A 309 -4.95 25.64 21.65
CA THR A 309 -5.42 25.75 23.04
C THR A 309 -6.94 25.82 23.20
N ASN A 310 -7.68 26.29 22.18
CA ASN A 310 -9.13 26.53 22.25
C ASN A 310 -9.77 26.37 20.86
N GLU A 311 -10.19 25.16 20.58
CA GLU A 311 -10.83 24.79 19.32
C GLU A 311 -12.03 25.68 18.97
N THR A 312 -12.89 25.95 19.95
CA THR A 312 -14.14 26.70 19.72
C THR A 312 -13.85 28.15 19.35
N GLU A 313 -12.93 28.81 20.03
CA GLU A 313 -12.58 30.22 19.78
C GLU A 313 -11.89 30.36 18.41
N ILE A 314 -10.97 29.47 18.11
CA ILE A 314 -10.23 29.46 16.85
C ILE A 314 -11.17 29.13 15.69
N GLY A 315 -12.06 28.15 15.85
CA GLY A 315 -13.07 27.80 14.84
C GLY A 315 -14.04 28.94 14.56
N ALA A 316 -14.51 29.63 15.60
CA ALA A 316 -15.35 30.82 15.44
C ALA A 316 -14.62 31.97 14.72
N PHE A 317 -13.35 32.19 15.05
CA PHE A 317 -12.54 33.20 14.40
C PHE A 317 -12.29 32.89 12.92
N ILE A 318 -11.85 31.65 12.60
CA ILE A 318 -11.60 31.21 11.23
C ILE A 318 -12.86 31.30 10.38
N SER A 319 -14.01 30.95 10.95
CA SER A 319 -15.31 31.03 10.26
C SER A 319 -15.69 32.45 9.83
N GLN A 320 -15.19 33.49 10.53
CA GLN A 320 -15.42 34.89 10.16
C GLN A 320 -14.49 35.38 9.04
N LYS A 321 -13.36 34.73 8.86
CA LYS A 321 -12.29 35.11 7.90
C LYS A 321 -12.23 34.26 6.64
N THR A 322 -12.98 33.16 6.62
CA THR A 322 -12.93 32.21 5.50
C THR A 322 -13.72 32.71 4.30
N ASP A 323 -13.20 32.46 3.09
CA ASP A 323 -13.87 32.77 1.84
C ASP A 323 -15.08 31.84 1.59
N SER A 324 -15.03 30.63 2.07
CA SER A 324 -16.11 29.65 1.96
C SER A 324 -15.97 28.54 3.00
N ILE A 325 -17.13 27.98 3.38
CA ILE A 325 -17.26 26.86 4.30
C ILE A 325 -17.84 25.65 3.57
N ILE A 326 -17.22 24.50 3.76
CA ILE A 326 -17.69 23.21 3.25
C ILE A 326 -18.02 22.32 4.46
N LEU A 327 -19.26 21.90 4.59
CA LEU A 327 -19.64 20.92 5.59
C LEU A 327 -19.39 19.52 5.03
N TYR A 328 -18.53 18.74 5.70
CA TYR A 328 -18.18 17.40 5.28
C TYR A 328 -18.17 16.43 6.47
N ARG A 329 -19.06 15.43 6.47
CA ARG A 329 -19.22 14.44 7.58
C ARG A 329 -19.34 15.08 8.98
N GLU A 330 -20.11 16.16 9.07
CA GLU A 330 -20.33 16.97 10.30
C GLU A 330 -19.13 17.84 10.70
N GLU A 331 -17.99 17.76 9.99
CA GLU A 331 -16.85 18.65 10.20
C GLU A 331 -16.89 19.86 9.25
N VAL A 332 -16.38 20.98 9.75
CA VAL A 332 -16.30 22.23 8.99
C VAL A 332 -14.92 22.30 8.33
N ILE A 333 -14.91 22.26 7.00
CA ILE A 333 -13.71 22.58 6.21
C ILE A 333 -13.82 24.03 5.77
N PHE A 334 -12.86 24.85 6.14
CA PHE A 334 -12.77 26.24 5.73
C PHE A 334 -11.76 26.40 4.60
N ASN A 335 -12.01 27.35 3.72
CA ASN A 335 -11.09 27.81 2.68
C ASN A 335 -10.63 29.21 3.02
N TRP A 336 -9.33 29.38 3.26
CA TRP A 336 -8.72 30.64 3.58
C TRP A 336 -7.41 30.79 2.79
N THR A 337 -7.31 31.84 2.02
CA THR A 337 -6.24 32.01 1.02
C THR A 337 -4.94 32.59 1.57
N ASP A 338 -4.89 33.02 2.83
CA ASP A 338 -3.78 33.82 3.35
C ASP A 338 -2.92 33.17 4.45
N PHE A 339 -2.71 31.85 4.34
CA PHE A 339 -1.84 31.10 5.25
C PHE A 339 -0.33 31.23 4.98
N LYS A 340 0.11 32.17 4.15
CA LYS A 340 1.53 32.32 3.77
C LYS A 340 2.47 32.54 4.95
N PHE A 341 1.98 33.14 6.03
CA PHE A 341 2.75 33.43 7.24
C PHE A 341 3.14 32.16 8.02
N LEU A 342 2.40 31.03 7.86
CA LEU A 342 2.70 29.80 8.59
C LEU A 342 4.07 29.23 8.22
N SER A 343 4.52 29.41 7.00
CA SER A 343 5.88 29.03 6.59
C SER A 343 6.95 29.75 7.39
N THR A 344 6.68 31.00 7.78
CA THR A 344 7.56 31.82 8.62
C THR A 344 7.52 31.32 10.08
N LEU A 345 6.33 31.08 10.63
CA LEU A 345 6.16 30.58 12.00
C LEU A 345 6.77 29.20 12.23
N THR A 346 6.64 28.32 11.29
CA THR A 346 7.10 26.93 11.42
C THR A 346 8.52 26.69 10.93
N SER A 347 9.17 27.72 10.35
CA SER A 347 10.46 27.61 9.67
C SER A 347 10.47 26.57 8.54
N THR A 348 9.29 26.26 7.99
CA THR A 348 9.08 25.26 6.94
C THR A 348 8.69 25.95 5.63
N SER A 349 9.33 25.56 4.53
CA SER A 349 8.95 26.04 3.20
C SER A 349 7.95 25.05 2.58
N PHE A 350 6.73 25.53 2.33
CA PHE A 350 5.70 24.70 1.69
C PHE A 350 5.82 24.76 0.18
N THR A 351 5.54 23.64 -0.50
CA THR A 351 5.55 23.56 -1.96
C THR A 351 4.29 24.16 -2.58
N LYS A 352 3.19 24.19 -1.83
CA LYS A 352 1.91 24.78 -2.21
C LYS A 352 1.38 25.66 -1.08
N ASP A 353 0.62 26.69 -1.44
CA ASP A 353 -0.11 27.49 -0.45
C ASP A 353 -1.14 26.62 0.28
N LEU A 354 -1.13 26.63 1.60
CA LEU A 354 -2.13 25.97 2.43
C LEU A 354 -3.44 26.76 2.32
N LYS A 355 -4.49 26.13 1.79
CA LYS A 355 -5.77 26.80 1.47
C LYS A 355 -6.95 26.24 2.23
N TYR A 356 -6.91 24.96 2.53
CA TYR A 356 -8.00 24.22 3.15
C TYR A 356 -7.58 23.79 4.54
N GLY A 357 -8.52 23.88 5.49
CA GLY A 357 -8.26 23.41 6.83
C GLY A 357 -9.53 22.99 7.54
N CYS A 358 -9.35 22.22 8.62
CA CYS A 358 -10.37 21.87 9.58
C CYS A 358 -9.74 21.81 10.97
N ILE A 359 -10.58 21.82 12.02
CA ILE A 359 -10.13 21.58 13.39
C ILE A 359 -10.74 20.26 13.83
N ILE A 360 -9.91 19.34 14.27
CA ILE A 360 -10.32 18.00 14.74
C ILE A 360 -9.48 17.69 15.98
N ASP A 361 -10.12 17.31 17.08
CA ASP A 361 -9.46 16.85 18.31
C ASP A 361 -8.37 17.85 18.80
N GLU A 362 -8.74 19.12 18.92
CA GLU A 362 -7.83 20.24 19.29
C GLU A 362 -6.64 20.42 18.35
N GLN A 363 -6.72 19.92 17.13
CA GLN A 363 -5.69 20.04 16.10
C GLN A 363 -6.19 20.79 14.87
N LEU A 364 -5.54 21.89 14.55
CA LEU A 364 -5.74 22.66 13.34
C LEU A 364 -4.96 21.98 12.20
N VAL A 365 -5.69 21.31 11.31
CA VAL A 365 -5.15 20.62 10.14
C VAL A 365 -5.25 21.51 8.92
N LEU A 366 -4.15 21.70 8.20
CA LEU A 366 -4.04 22.56 7.02
C LEU A 366 -3.39 21.83 5.86
N SER A 367 -3.91 22.05 4.64
CA SER A 367 -3.30 21.55 3.39
C SER A 367 -3.65 22.43 2.19
N GLY A 368 -2.83 22.38 1.15
CA GLY A 368 -3.14 22.96 -0.16
C GLY A 368 -4.19 22.16 -0.95
N GLU A 369 -4.58 20.96 -0.49
CA GLU A 369 -5.47 20.05 -1.21
C GLU A 369 -6.71 19.67 -0.38
N LEU A 370 -7.89 20.05 -0.90
CA LEU A 370 -9.18 19.71 -0.27
C LEU A 370 -9.38 18.19 -0.11
N SER A 371 -8.92 17.41 -1.06
CA SER A 371 -9.03 15.94 -1.02
C SER A 371 -8.25 15.34 0.14
N LEU A 372 -7.07 15.86 0.48
CA LEU A 372 -6.29 15.41 1.63
C LEU A 372 -7.01 15.72 2.94
N VAL A 373 -7.54 16.94 3.11
CA VAL A 373 -8.31 17.30 4.30
C VAL A 373 -9.52 16.39 4.49
N LYS A 374 -10.24 16.07 3.40
CA LYS A 374 -11.36 15.12 3.42
C LYS A 374 -10.91 13.70 3.77
N SER A 375 -9.75 13.26 3.28
CA SER A 375 -9.19 11.94 3.64
C SER A 375 -8.85 11.86 5.12
N ILE A 376 -8.26 12.91 5.69
CA ILE A 376 -7.95 12.99 7.12
C ILE A 376 -9.23 12.89 7.96
N ILE A 377 -10.28 13.64 7.60
CA ILE A 377 -11.58 13.55 8.29
C ILE A 377 -12.15 12.12 8.20
N ASN A 378 -12.04 11.48 7.03
CA ASN A 378 -12.53 10.13 6.83
C ASN A 378 -11.79 9.11 7.70
N ASP A 379 -10.47 9.19 7.73
CA ASP A 379 -9.64 8.26 8.51
C ASP A 379 -9.82 8.49 10.01
N PHE A 380 -9.92 9.74 10.46
CA PHE A 380 -10.21 10.06 11.85
C PHE A 380 -11.57 9.49 12.31
N LYS A 381 -12.67 9.77 11.56
CA LYS A 381 -14.02 9.26 11.86
C LYS A 381 -14.14 7.74 11.75
N ALA A 382 -13.24 7.10 11.03
CA ALA A 382 -13.18 5.64 10.89
C ALA A 382 -12.19 4.98 11.88
N GLU A 383 -11.57 5.75 12.77
CA GLU A 383 -10.51 5.29 13.70
C GLU A 383 -9.32 4.63 12.97
N LYS A 384 -9.04 5.10 11.75
CA LYS A 384 -7.95 4.60 10.86
C LYS A 384 -6.80 5.59 10.76
N SER A 385 -6.58 6.42 11.77
CA SER A 385 -5.44 7.32 11.83
C SER A 385 -4.11 6.57 11.94
N LEU A 386 -3.01 7.28 11.72
CA LEU A 386 -1.65 6.73 11.84
C LEU A 386 -1.38 6.13 13.22
N LYS A 387 -1.96 6.69 14.27
CA LYS A 387 -1.87 6.15 15.63
C LYS A 387 -2.24 4.66 15.72
N ASN A 388 -3.20 4.21 14.90
CA ASN A 388 -3.67 2.84 14.86
C ASN A 388 -2.98 1.98 13.77
N ASN A 389 -1.96 2.54 13.08
CA ASN A 389 -1.17 1.80 12.10
C ASN A 389 -0.17 0.88 12.80
N ALA A 390 -0.10 -0.39 12.38
CA ALA A 390 0.75 -1.40 13.01
C ALA A 390 2.24 -1.06 12.94
N ASP A 391 2.73 -0.55 11.79
CA ASP A 391 4.15 -0.17 11.63
C ASP A 391 4.52 0.98 12.58
N TYR A 392 3.63 1.97 12.75
CA TYR A 392 3.80 3.05 13.70
C TYR A 392 3.82 2.55 15.14
N GLN A 393 2.86 1.70 15.52
CA GLN A 393 2.79 1.11 16.86
C GLN A 393 4.04 0.27 17.18
N ASN A 394 4.53 -0.52 16.20
CA ASN A 394 5.75 -1.30 16.37
C ASN A 394 6.96 -0.38 16.65
N CYS A 395 7.07 0.77 15.98
CA CYS A 395 8.10 1.74 16.29
C CYS A 395 7.93 2.33 17.71
N MET A 396 6.70 2.70 18.08
CA MET A 396 6.45 3.32 19.39
C MET A 396 6.61 2.36 20.58
N ASN A 397 6.49 1.05 20.36
CA ASN A 397 6.74 0.05 21.38
C ASN A 397 8.24 -0.06 21.77
N GLU A 398 9.14 0.33 20.85
CA GLU A 398 10.59 0.28 21.06
C GLU A 398 11.19 1.64 21.45
N LEU A 399 10.44 2.72 21.28
CA LEU A 399 10.88 4.09 21.54
C LEU A 399 10.23 4.70 22.78
N ASN A 400 10.77 5.83 23.26
CA ASN A 400 10.20 6.56 24.37
C ASN A 400 8.84 7.19 23.98
N SER A 401 7.95 7.33 24.95
CA SER A 401 6.63 7.94 24.73
C SER A 401 6.65 9.44 24.51
N ARG A 402 7.79 10.13 24.80
CA ARG A 402 7.94 11.57 24.72
C ARG A 402 9.15 11.95 23.89
N SER A 403 9.05 13.09 23.19
CA SER A 403 10.16 13.67 22.43
C SER A 403 9.97 15.18 22.24
N ASN A 404 11.05 15.91 21.97
CA ASN A 404 10.98 17.30 21.53
C ASN A 404 10.99 17.41 20.00
N LEU A 405 11.65 16.46 19.32
CA LEU A 405 11.65 16.33 17.88
C LEU A 405 11.43 14.86 17.53
N PHE A 406 10.46 14.60 16.67
CA PHE A 406 10.12 13.27 16.20
C PHE A 406 10.04 13.25 14.68
N VAL A 407 10.70 12.29 14.05
CA VAL A 407 10.68 12.08 12.61
C VAL A 407 10.20 10.65 12.32
N TYR A 408 9.24 10.50 11.44
CA TYR A 408 8.72 9.19 11.04
C TYR A 408 8.64 9.09 9.52
N LEU A 409 9.12 7.98 8.98
CA LEU A 409 9.01 7.61 7.57
C LEU A 409 8.37 6.24 7.47
N GLN A 410 7.48 6.06 6.49
CA GLN A 410 6.78 4.80 6.24
C GLN A 410 6.89 4.38 4.77
N ASN A 411 7.40 3.17 4.54
CA ASN A 411 7.41 2.53 3.23
C ASN A 411 6.06 1.83 2.94
N PRO A 412 5.69 1.66 1.65
CA PRO A 412 6.44 2.08 0.44
C PRO A 412 6.29 3.56 0.09
N SER A 413 5.39 4.30 0.74
CA SER A 413 5.11 5.71 0.38
C SER A 413 6.35 6.61 0.52
N ALA A 414 7.23 6.33 1.49
CA ALA A 414 8.48 7.09 1.66
C ALA A 414 9.45 6.92 0.48
N LEU A 415 9.46 5.77 -0.21
CA LEU A 415 10.30 5.57 -1.40
C LEU A 415 9.92 6.50 -2.56
N GLN A 416 8.68 6.98 -2.63
CA GLN A 416 8.25 7.99 -3.61
C GLN A 416 8.93 9.34 -3.41
N LEU A 417 9.53 9.58 -2.23
CA LEU A 417 10.28 10.80 -1.92
C LEU A 417 11.68 10.79 -2.54
N ALA A 418 12.23 9.62 -2.81
CA ALA A 418 13.60 9.46 -3.25
C ALA A 418 13.95 10.33 -4.48
N PRO A 419 13.16 10.38 -5.59
CA PRO A 419 13.48 11.21 -6.75
C PRO A 419 13.51 12.71 -6.46
N LYS A 420 12.79 13.15 -5.43
CA LYS A 420 12.69 14.58 -5.04
C LYS A 420 13.82 15.01 -4.11
N TYR A 421 14.21 14.13 -3.19
CA TYR A 421 15.08 14.48 -2.08
C TYR A 421 16.47 13.85 -2.14
N LEU A 422 16.66 12.76 -2.91
CA LEU A 422 17.95 12.11 -3.05
C LEU A 422 18.66 12.52 -4.35
N GLN A 423 19.99 12.41 -4.35
CA GLN A 423 20.77 12.51 -5.59
C GLN A 423 20.36 11.39 -6.57
N THR A 424 20.43 11.68 -7.87
CA THR A 424 19.94 10.80 -8.94
C THR A 424 20.44 9.36 -8.82
N ILE A 425 21.70 9.15 -8.40
CA ILE A 425 22.26 7.79 -8.23
C ILE A 425 21.50 7.02 -7.14
N LEU A 426 21.25 7.65 -5.99
CA LEU A 426 20.52 7.03 -4.88
C LEU A 426 19.03 6.89 -5.17
N ALA A 427 18.43 7.86 -5.84
CA ALA A 427 17.05 7.77 -6.28
C ALA A 427 16.83 6.60 -7.26
N ASN A 428 17.76 6.39 -8.20
CA ASN A 428 17.74 5.23 -9.08
C ASN A 428 17.96 3.92 -8.31
N PHE A 429 18.88 3.91 -7.33
CA PHE A 429 19.09 2.75 -6.46
C PHE A 429 17.79 2.37 -5.71
N THR A 430 17.12 3.34 -5.07
CA THR A 430 15.86 3.07 -4.35
C THR A 430 14.74 2.60 -5.27
N SER A 431 14.72 3.06 -6.53
CA SER A 431 13.74 2.59 -7.53
C SER A 431 14.02 1.17 -8.00
N VAL A 432 15.29 0.85 -8.31
CA VAL A 432 15.70 -0.47 -8.79
C VAL A 432 15.52 -1.54 -7.71
N TYR A 433 15.78 -1.20 -6.45
CA TYR A 433 15.73 -2.12 -5.30
C TYR A 433 14.51 -1.90 -4.40
N ALA A 434 13.43 -1.34 -4.94
CA ALA A 434 12.22 -1.05 -4.18
C ALA A 434 11.69 -2.28 -3.44
N ASP A 435 11.66 -3.44 -4.10
CA ASP A 435 11.18 -4.70 -3.51
C ASP A 435 12.05 -5.18 -2.34
N ALA A 436 13.38 -5.04 -2.45
CA ALA A 436 14.30 -5.36 -1.37
C ALA A 436 14.21 -4.37 -0.19
N LEU A 437 13.79 -3.13 -0.45
CA LEU A 437 13.62 -2.07 0.55
C LEU A 437 12.23 -2.07 1.20
N ASN A 438 11.22 -2.65 0.57
CA ASN A 438 9.85 -2.69 1.08
C ASN A 438 9.72 -3.39 2.46
N PRO A 439 10.47 -4.45 2.80
CA PRO A 439 10.46 -5.05 4.13
C PRO A 439 10.90 -4.11 5.27
N PHE A 440 11.63 -3.03 4.96
CA PHE A 440 11.92 -1.96 5.92
C PHE A 440 10.71 -1.04 6.01
N ARG A 441 9.77 -1.40 6.86
CA ARG A 441 8.41 -0.88 6.91
C ARG A 441 8.33 0.56 7.37
N ALA A 442 9.09 0.91 8.40
CA ALA A 442 9.09 2.25 8.98
C ALA A 442 10.43 2.58 9.64
N LEU A 443 10.77 3.85 9.64
CA LEU A 443 11.87 4.44 10.42
C LEU A 443 11.31 5.54 11.29
N ALA A 444 11.50 5.44 12.60
CA ALA A 444 11.19 6.49 13.55
C ALA A 444 12.47 6.96 14.23
N ILE A 445 12.65 8.27 14.33
CA ILE A 445 13.79 8.92 15.02
C ILE A 445 13.25 9.93 16.00
N GLN A 446 13.71 9.89 17.24
CA GLN A 446 13.29 10.82 18.29
C GLN A 446 14.47 11.45 19.01
N PHE A 447 14.27 12.67 19.42
CA PHE A 447 15.21 13.44 20.23
C PHE A 447 14.48 13.99 21.46
N GLU A 448 15.03 13.71 22.63
CA GLU A 448 14.55 14.19 23.92
C GLU A 448 15.64 15.02 24.59
N LEU A 449 15.38 16.30 24.80
CA LEU A 449 16.34 17.22 25.40
C LEU A 449 16.15 17.31 26.92
N SER A 450 17.22 17.11 27.64
CA SER A 450 17.28 17.26 29.09
C SER A 450 18.60 17.91 29.50
N ASN A 451 18.55 19.13 30.02
CA ASN A 451 19.73 19.84 30.61
C ASN A 451 20.99 19.84 29.73
N SER A 452 20.88 20.19 28.45
CA SER A 452 21.99 20.25 27.47
C SER A 452 22.44 18.90 26.92
N ILE A 453 21.89 17.81 27.39
CA ILE A 453 22.04 16.47 26.78
C ILE A 453 20.81 16.19 25.95
N CYS A 454 21.01 15.76 24.73
CA CYS A 454 19.94 15.29 23.87
C CYS A 454 20.03 13.75 23.75
N TYR A 455 19.08 13.04 24.33
CA TYR A 455 18.89 11.62 24.06
C TYR A 455 18.36 11.45 22.65
N SER A 456 19.01 10.60 21.86
CA SER A 456 18.63 10.33 20.49
C SER A 456 18.41 8.84 20.30
N ASN A 457 17.20 8.47 19.89
CA ASN A 457 16.84 7.09 19.64
C ASN A 457 16.27 6.97 18.23
N ALA A 458 16.51 5.83 17.59
CA ALA A 458 15.86 5.52 16.32
C ALA A 458 15.51 4.03 16.26
N TYR A 459 14.40 3.74 15.60
CA TYR A 459 13.99 2.36 15.33
C TYR A 459 13.66 2.17 13.86
N LEU A 460 14.36 1.24 13.23
CA LEU A 460 14.08 0.81 11.86
C LEU A 460 13.30 -0.50 11.94
N HIS A 461 12.00 -0.41 11.73
CA HIS A 461 11.11 -1.57 11.73
C HIS A 461 11.27 -2.39 10.45
N TYR A 462 11.45 -3.69 10.61
CA TYR A 462 11.58 -4.66 9.54
C TYR A 462 10.51 -5.76 9.67
N ASP A 463 9.71 -5.95 8.63
CA ASP A 463 8.76 -7.05 8.54
C ASP A 463 8.70 -7.60 7.10
N LYS A 464 9.17 -8.82 6.93
CA LYS A 464 9.19 -9.50 5.64
C LYS A 464 7.84 -10.12 5.29
N SER A 465 7.03 -10.47 6.29
CA SER A 465 5.77 -11.19 6.09
C SER A 465 4.77 -10.39 5.24
N GLU A 466 4.83 -9.04 5.32
CA GLU A 466 3.99 -8.16 4.52
C GLU A 466 4.59 -7.78 3.14
N ALA A 467 5.90 -7.97 2.93
CA ALA A 467 6.55 -7.61 1.67
C ALA A 467 6.34 -8.65 0.56
N ASP A 468 6.15 -9.91 0.93
CA ASP A 468 5.82 -10.99 -0.02
C ASP A 468 4.32 -11.07 -0.34
N GLN A 469 3.48 -10.27 0.33
CA GLN A 469 2.05 -10.15 0.04
C GLN A 469 1.80 -8.80 -0.64
N THR A 470 1.26 -8.82 -1.83
CA THR A 470 0.71 -7.61 -2.46
C THR A 470 -0.28 -7.00 -1.47
N ARG A 471 0.02 -5.82 -0.98
CA ARG A 471 -0.66 -5.23 0.19
C ARG A 471 -2.12 -4.99 -0.14
N ALA A 472 -3.00 -5.78 0.47
CA ALA A 472 -4.42 -5.51 0.38
C ALA A 472 -4.70 -4.13 1.01
N LEU A 473 -5.49 -3.29 0.33
CA LEU A 473 -5.93 -2.00 0.86
C LEU A 473 -6.67 -2.18 2.19
N TRP A 474 -7.34 -3.31 2.33
CA TRP A 474 -8.01 -3.75 3.55
C TRP A 474 -8.20 -5.27 3.52
N THR A 475 -8.39 -5.85 4.67
CA THR A 475 -8.77 -7.25 4.83
C THR A 475 -10.02 -7.34 5.72
N THR A 476 -10.90 -8.30 5.40
CA THR A 476 -12.11 -8.53 6.19
C THR A 476 -12.25 -10.01 6.52
N GLN A 477 -12.32 -10.33 7.81
CA GLN A 477 -12.52 -11.70 8.27
C GLN A 477 -14.00 -11.99 8.45
N LEU A 478 -14.53 -12.99 7.74
CA LEU A 478 -15.85 -13.54 7.95
C LEU A 478 -15.84 -14.62 9.04
N LYS A 479 -17.01 -14.98 9.56
CA LYS A 479 -17.15 -16.01 10.61
C LYS A 479 -16.84 -17.44 10.13
N ALA A 480 -17.00 -17.68 8.82
CA ALA A 480 -16.74 -18.96 8.16
C ALA A 480 -16.24 -18.73 6.72
N PRO A 481 -15.68 -19.74 6.03
CA PRO A 481 -15.22 -19.62 4.65
C PRO A 481 -16.31 -19.11 3.68
N LEU A 482 -15.90 -18.43 2.61
CA LEU A 482 -16.82 -17.95 1.58
C LEU A 482 -17.58 -19.12 0.93
N LEU A 483 -18.90 -18.99 0.82
CA LEU A 483 -19.80 -19.96 0.17
C LEU A 483 -20.29 -19.48 -1.19
N SER A 484 -20.48 -18.17 -1.34
CA SER A 484 -21.02 -17.56 -2.56
C SER A 484 -19.96 -16.73 -3.29
N GLU A 485 -20.20 -16.47 -4.58
CA GLU A 485 -19.45 -15.43 -5.27
C GLU A 485 -19.71 -14.06 -4.64
N ILE A 486 -18.70 -13.20 -4.70
CA ILE A 486 -18.79 -11.80 -4.26
C ILE A 486 -19.75 -11.08 -5.23
N SER A 487 -20.80 -10.45 -4.68
CA SER A 487 -21.74 -9.64 -5.43
C SER A 487 -21.54 -8.16 -5.14
N LEU A 488 -21.26 -7.36 -6.17
CA LEU A 488 -21.19 -5.91 -6.01
C LEU A 488 -22.60 -5.31 -5.97
N VAL A 489 -22.92 -4.56 -4.93
CA VAL A 489 -24.18 -3.86 -4.76
C VAL A 489 -23.96 -2.37 -4.61
N LYS A 490 -24.75 -1.58 -5.34
CA LYS A 490 -24.59 -0.13 -5.36
C LYS A 490 -25.21 0.52 -4.14
N ASN A 491 -24.44 1.32 -3.44
CA ASN A 491 -24.93 2.20 -2.39
C ASN A 491 -25.65 3.41 -3.02
N HIS A 492 -26.96 3.49 -2.86
CA HIS A 492 -27.75 4.54 -3.48
C HIS A 492 -27.61 5.94 -2.84
N TYR A 493 -26.87 6.07 -1.72
CA TYR A 493 -26.60 7.36 -1.07
C TYR A 493 -25.37 8.06 -1.66
N ASN A 494 -24.26 7.32 -1.81
CA ASN A 494 -22.97 7.86 -2.26
C ASN A 494 -22.53 7.34 -3.64
N GLN A 495 -23.32 6.43 -4.24
CA GLN A 495 -23.09 5.79 -5.53
C GLN A 495 -21.90 4.81 -5.58
N GLN A 496 -21.18 4.61 -4.51
CA GLN A 496 -20.10 3.64 -4.38
C GLN A 496 -20.62 2.19 -4.41
N TRP A 497 -19.71 1.22 -4.52
CA TRP A 497 -20.06 -0.20 -4.55
C TRP A 497 -19.73 -0.86 -3.22
N GLU A 498 -20.66 -1.57 -2.67
CA GLU A 498 -20.52 -2.39 -1.46
C GLU A 498 -20.50 -3.86 -1.85
N LEU A 499 -19.93 -4.70 -0.98
CA LEU A 499 -19.80 -6.13 -1.24
C LEU A 499 -20.88 -6.89 -0.47
N ALA A 500 -21.65 -7.70 -1.17
CA ALA A 500 -22.59 -8.63 -0.56
C ALA A 500 -22.06 -10.05 -0.75
N VAL A 501 -21.77 -10.75 0.35
CA VAL A 501 -21.15 -12.08 0.35
C VAL A 501 -21.85 -13.00 1.36
N GLN A 502 -21.81 -14.30 1.12
CA GLN A 502 -22.33 -15.31 2.05
C GLN A 502 -21.24 -16.29 2.45
N ASP A 503 -21.14 -16.58 3.75
CA ASP A 503 -20.23 -17.58 4.29
C ASP A 503 -20.84 -18.99 4.32
N ALA A 504 -20.02 -19.99 4.65
CA ALA A 504 -20.41 -21.41 4.71
C ALA A 504 -21.47 -21.71 5.78
N ASP A 505 -21.59 -20.84 6.77
CA ASP A 505 -22.65 -20.90 7.78
C ASP A 505 -23.94 -20.19 7.36
N PHE A 506 -24.05 -19.78 6.10
CA PHE A 506 -25.18 -19.04 5.51
C PHE A 506 -25.40 -17.63 6.11
N ASN A 507 -24.39 -17.00 6.73
CA ASN A 507 -24.51 -15.60 7.09
C ASN A 507 -24.27 -14.75 5.82
N LEU A 508 -25.19 -13.86 5.51
CA LEU A 508 -25.07 -12.85 4.46
C LEU A 508 -24.50 -11.58 5.08
N TYR A 509 -23.45 -11.06 4.51
CA TYR A 509 -22.78 -9.82 4.94
C TYR A 509 -22.98 -8.73 3.89
N LEU A 510 -23.05 -7.48 4.37
CA LEU A 510 -22.79 -6.31 3.56
C LEU A 510 -21.53 -5.64 4.08
N ILE A 511 -20.57 -5.42 3.19
CA ILE A 511 -19.25 -4.90 3.52
C ILE A 511 -19.03 -3.58 2.75
N SER A 512 -18.48 -2.58 3.42
CA SER A 512 -18.21 -1.26 2.85
C SER A 512 -17.03 -1.29 1.86
N THR A 513 -16.80 -0.17 1.16
CA THR A 513 -15.61 0.05 0.31
C THR A 513 -14.30 0.03 1.09
N GLN A 514 -14.34 0.19 2.41
CA GLN A 514 -13.19 0.15 3.31
C GLN A 514 -13.00 -1.20 4.00
N GLY A 515 -13.77 -2.22 3.60
CA GLY A 515 -13.69 -3.55 4.19
C GLY A 515 -14.46 -3.73 5.51
N GLU A 516 -15.27 -2.75 5.94
CA GLU A 516 -16.03 -2.86 7.20
C GLU A 516 -17.30 -3.67 7.01
N ILE A 517 -17.57 -4.60 7.92
CA ILE A 517 -18.85 -5.32 7.96
C ILE A 517 -19.94 -4.34 8.47
N LEU A 518 -20.79 -3.86 7.56
CA LEU A 518 -21.89 -2.95 7.90
C LEU A 518 -23.00 -3.67 8.68
N TRP A 519 -23.25 -4.91 8.32
CA TRP A 519 -24.12 -5.84 9.03
C TRP A 519 -23.91 -7.27 8.53
N ASP A 520 -24.30 -8.24 9.36
CA ASP A 520 -24.47 -9.63 8.98
C ASP A 520 -25.88 -10.15 9.30
N ARG A 521 -26.34 -11.11 8.53
CA ARG A 521 -27.66 -11.72 8.69
C ARG A 521 -27.62 -13.20 8.37
N LYS A 522 -28.07 -14.03 9.29
CA LYS A 522 -28.23 -15.48 9.09
C LYS A 522 -29.39 -15.77 8.13
N LEU A 523 -29.11 -16.55 7.08
CA LEU A 523 -30.12 -17.18 6.22
C LEU A 523 -30.25 -18.66 6.56
N ASN A 524 -31.28 -19.33 6.01
CA ASN A 524 -31.50 -20.76 6.26
C ASN A 524 -30.80 -21.67 5.22
N SER A 525 -30.34 -21.10 4.11
CA SER A 525 -29.69 -21.86 3.03
C SER A 525 -28.87 -20.95 2.11
N LYS A 526 -28.12 -21.58 1.20
CA LYS A 526 -27.26 -20.89 0.22
C LYS A 526 -28.08 -19.97 -0.69
N ILE A 527 -27.53 -18.78 -0.95
CA ILE A 527 -27.99 -17.89 -2.02
C ILE A 527 -27.64 -18.52 -3.36
N ILE A 528 -28.59 -18.52 -4.29
CA ILE A 528 -28.41 -19.09 -5.62
C ILE A 528 -28.18 -17.97 -6.63
N GLY A 529 -26.98 -17.92 -7.20
CA GLY A 529 -26.55 -16.90 -8.15
C GLY A 529 -26.27 -15.54 -7.53
N GLU A 530 -26.20 -14.51 -8.35
CA GLU A 530 -25.88 -13.15 -7.94
C GLU A 530 -27.05 -12.44 -7.26
N ILE A 531 -26.73 -11.55 -6.32
CA ILE A 531 -27.70 -10.62 -5.72
C ILE A 531 -28.00 -9.50 -6.72
N LYS A 532 -29.26 -9.37 -7.11
CA LYS A 532 -29.75 -8.31 -8.00
C LYS A 532 -30.26 -7.12 -7.20
N GLN A 533 -30.22 -5.92 -7.78
CA GLN A 533 -30.80 -4.73 -7.14
C GLN A 533 -32.01 -4.23 -7.91
N ILE A 534 -33.05 -3.84 -7.20
CA ILE A 534 -34.26 -3.21 -7.74
C ILE A 534 -34.62 -1.94 -6.97
N ASP A 535 -35.22 -0.96 -7.66
CA ASP A 535 -35.88 0.18 -7.03
C ASP A 535 -37.39 -0.10 -6.99
N LEU A 536 -37.82 -0.86 -5.97
CA LEU A 536 -39.21 -1.26 -5.78
C LEU A 536 -40.16 -0.07 -5.71
N PHE A 537 -39.75 0.97 -4.99
CA PHE A 537 -40.58 2.13 -4.65
C PHE A 537 -40.45 3.29 -5.65
N LYS A 538 -39.60 3.17 -6.67
CA LYS A 538 -39.31 4.22 -7.67
C LYS A 538 -38.79 5.52 -7.07
N ASN A 539 -38.04 5.42 -5.97
CA ASN A 539 -37.49 6.55 -5.22
C ASN A 539 -35.96 6.61 -5.23
N LYS A 540 -35.32 5.88 -6.16
CA LYS A 540 -33.88 5.72 -6.30
C LYS A 540 -33.17 4.99 -5.17
N LYS A 541 -33.90 4.50 -4.13
CA LYS A 541 -33.35 3.64 -3.08
C LYS A 541 -33.42 2.20 -3.54
N LEU A 542 -32.25 1.54 -3.56
CA LEU A 542 -32.12 0.18 -4.07
C LEU A 542 -32.33 -0.86 -2.96
N GLN A 543 -32.97 -1.96 -3.33
CA GLN A 543 -33.16 -3.15 -2.49
C GLN A 543 -32.47 -4.34 -3.16
N MET A 544 -31.95 -5.25 -2.36
CA MET A 544 -31.27 -6.48 -2.80
C MET A 544 -32.29 -7.61 -2.95
N LEU A 545 -32.35 -8.16 -4.15
CA LEU A 545 -33.25 -9.25 -4.56
C LEU A 545 -32.44 -10.49 -4.87
N PHE A 546 -32.73 -11.59 -4.20
CA PHE A 546 -32.08 -12.90 -4.42
C PHE A 546 -33.02 -14.04 -4.01
N ASN A 547 -32.68 -15.24 -4.41
CA ASN A 547 -33.38 -16.44 -3.95
C ASN A 547 -32.43 -17.43 -3.29
N THR A 548 -32.96 -18.21 -2.41
CA THR A 548 -32.41 -19.46 -1.93
C THR A 548 -33.17 -20.64 -2.58
N THR A 549 -32.91 -21.87 -2.14
CA THR A 549 -33.61 -23.05 -2.67
C THR A 549 -35.11 -23.00 -2.47
N ASP A 550 -35.61 -22.36 -1.42
CA ASP A 550 -36.99 -22.40 -0.95
C ASP A 550 -37.65 -21.03 -0.76
N LYS A 551 -36.89 -19.94 -0.84
CA LYS A 551 -37.39 -18.57 -0.59
C LYS A 551 -36.88 -17.56 -1.59
N LEU A 552 -37.71 -16.54 -1.85
CA LEU A 552 -37.36 -15.34 -2.58
C LEU A 552 -37.29 -14.18 -1.59
N TYR A 553 -36.13 -13.55 -1.50
CA TYR A 553 -35.82 -12.46 -0.58
C TYR A 553 -35.78 -11.11 -1.31
N LEU A 554 -36.26 -10.08 -0.64
CA LEU A 554 -36.03 -8.69 -0.97
C LEU A 554 -35.72 -7.95 0.32
N ILE A 555 -34.49 -7.43 0.45
CA ILE A 555 -34.02 -6.76 1.65
C ILE A 555 -33.56 -5.34 1.34
N ASP A 556 -33.69 -4.43 2.31
CA ASP A 556 -33.17 -3.07 2.17
C ASP A 556 -31.64 -3.05 2.45
N ARG A 557 -30.98 -1.91 2.24
CA ARG A 557 -29.55 -1.74 2.47
C ARG A 557 -29.14 -1.99 3.94
N LYS A 558 -30.08 -1.92 4.89
CA LYS A 558 -29.82 -2.23 6.30
C LYS A 558 -30.05 -3.70 6.66
N GLY A 559 -30.21 -4.57 5.66
CA GLY A 559 -30.41 -6.01 5.85
C GLY A 559 -31.82 -6.40 6.30
N ARG A 560 -32.82 -5.48 6.32
CA ARG A 560 -34.17 -5.74 6.79
C ARG A 560 -35.07 -6.19 5.64
N ASP A 561 -35.98 -7.12 5.91
CA ASP A 561 -36.95 -7.57 4.92
C ASP A 561 -37.88 -6.44 4.50
N VAL A 562 -38.07 -6.32 3.19
CA VAL A 562 -39.10 -5.45 2.62
C VAL A 562 -40.47 -6.08 2.83
N LYS A 563 -41.47 -5.25 3.13
CA LYS A 563 -42.86 -5.72 3.38
C LYS A 563 -43.31 -6.72 2.30
N SER A 564 -43.85 -7.83 2.73
CA SER A 564 -44.29 -9.00 1.94
C SER A 564 -43.18 -10.00 1.57
N TYR A 565 -41.94 -9.75 1.92
CA TYR A 565 -40.82 -10.68 1.78
C TYR A 565 -40.34 -11.17 3.14
N PRO A 566 -39.64 -12.33 3.25
CA PRO A 566 -39.37 -13.26 2.16
C PRO A 566 -40.64 -14.05 1.75
N ILE A 567 -40.64 -14.50 0.50
CA ILE A 567 -41.74 -15.33 -0.06
C ILE A 567 -41.28 -16.76 -0.04
N VAL A 568 -42.05 -17.65 0.55
CA VAL A 568 -41.85 -19.10 0.47
C VAL A 568 -42.25 -19.58 -0.92
N LEU A 569 -41.36 -20.30 -1.59
CA LEU A 569 -41.62 -20.85 -2.92
C LEU A 569 -42.50 -22.10 -2.82
N ASP A 570 -43.43 -22.28 -3.76
CA ASP A 570 -44.27 -23.48 -3.80
C ASP A 570 -43.42 -24.73 -4.07
N ARG A 571 -42.28 -24.59 -4.70
CA ARG A 571 -41.34 -25.65 -5.05
C ARG A 571 -39.91 -25.17 -4.90
N LYS A 572 -39.02 -26.05 -4.51
CA LYS A 572 -37.58 -25.77 -4.42
C LYS A 572 -37.01 -25.50 -5.81
N THR A 573 -36.02 -24.63 -5.87
CA THR A 573 -35.24 -24.33 -7.08
C THR A 573 -33.76 -24.49 -6.84
N GLU A 574 -33.04 -24.90 -7.88
CA GLU A 574 -31.57 -24.93 -7.93
C GLU A 574 -31.00 -23.84 -8.85
N LEU A 575 -31.91 -23.10 -9.54
CA LEU A 575 -31.54 -22.08 -10.49
C LEU A 575 -31.70 -20.65 -9.88
N PRO A 576 -30.85 -19.71 -10.25
CA PRO A 576 -31.03 -18.33 -9.86
C PRO A 576 -32.29 -17.70 -10.50
N LEU A 577 -32.83 -16.70 -9.82
CA LEU A 577 -33.94 -15.93 -10.36
C LEU A 577 -33.53 -15.18 -11.65
N ALA A 578 -34.47 -15.04 -12.57
CA ALA A 578 -34.33 -14.12 -13.68
C ALA A 578 -35.17 -12.87 -13.44
N LEU A 579 -34.51 -11.69 -13.58
CA LEU A 579 -35.12 -10.39 -13.35
C LEU A 579 -35.29 -9.64 -14.67
N PHE A 580 -36.51 -9.18 -14.96
CA PHE A 580 -36.84 -8.45 -16.18
C PHE A 580 -37.46 -7.09 -15.86
N ASP A 581 -37.05 -6.05 -16.58
CA ASP A 581 -37.74 -4.75 -16.65
C ASP A 581 -37.97 -4.39 -18.11
N TYR A 582 -39.04 -4.91 -18.71
CA TYR A 582 -39.33 -4.85 -20.14
C TYR A 582 -39.32 -3.46 -20.76
N GLN A 583 -39.56 -2.42 -19.99
CA GLN A 583 -39.69 -1.04 -20.46
C GLN A 583 -38.74 -0.08 -19.76
N ASN A 584 -37.81 -0.57 -18.97
CA ASN A 584 -36.93 0.25 -18.12
C ASN A 584 -37.71 1.23 -17.23
N GLN A 585 -38.93 0.85 -16.79
CA GLN A 585 -39.83 1.67 -15.98
C GLN A 585 -39.92 1.23 -14.53
N ARG A 586 -39.00 0.35 -14.09
CA ARG A 586 -38.99 -0.22 -12.74
C ARG A 586 -40.30 -1.00 -12.43
N ASN A 587 -40.82 -1.66 -13.46
CA ASN A 587 -41.96 -2.60 -13.36
C ASN A 587 -41.46 -4.04 -13.46
N TYR A 588 -40.66 -4.40 -12.48
CA TYR A 588 -39.91 -5.66 -12.49
C TYR A 588 -40.80 -6.89 -12.54
N ARG A 589 -40.33 -7.91 -13.25
CA ARG A 589 -40.85 -9.27 -13.31
C ARG A 589 -39.75 -10.22 -12.88
N ILE A 590 -40.10 -11.20 -12.07
CA ILE A 590 -39.19 -12.19 -11.52
C ILE A 590 -39.65 -13.54 -11.99
N LEU A 591 -38.84 -14.24 -12.78
CA LEU A 591 -39.12 -15.61 -13.21
C LEU A 591 -38.25 -16.57 -12.42
N LEU A 592 -38.87 -17.54 -11.79
CA LEU A 592 -38.25 -18.66 -11.09
C LEU A 592 -38.60 -19.97 -11.77
N SER A 593 -37.57 -20.76 -12.08
CA SER A 593 -37.69 -22.09 -12.64
C SER A 593 -37.44 -23.14 -11.55
N CYS A 594 -38.45 -23.85 -11.16
CA CYS A 594 -38.44 -24.87 -10.14
C CYS A 594 -38.61 -26.27 -10.78
N GLY A 595 -37.50 -26.84 -11.29
CA GLY A 595 -37.52 -28.02 -12.12
C GLY A 595 -38.28 -27.77 -13.42
N LYS A 596 -39.42 -28.51 -13.62
CA LYS A 596 -40.30 -28.33 -14.80
C LYS A 596 -41.31 -27.19 -14.68
N HIS A 597 -41.43 -26.53 -13.53
CA HIS A 597 -42.44 -25.51 -13.27
C HIS A 597 -41.80 -24.10 -13.27
N HIS A 598 -42.48 -23.15 -13.90
CA HIS A 598 -41.99 -21.80 -14.12
C HIS A 598 -43.00 -20.80 -13.59
N PHE A 599 -42.58 -20.00 -12.58
CA PHE A 599 -43.44 -19.06 -11.90
C PHE A 599 -43.00 -17.62 -12.20
N MET A 600 -43.89 -16.81 -12.74
CA MET A 600 -43.65 -15.38 -12.95
C MET A 600 -44.28 -14.60 -11.81
N TYR A 601 -43.45 -13.79 -11.10
CA TYR A 601 -43.90 -12.90 -10.05
C TYR A 601 -43.77 -11.43 -10.50
N ASN A 602 -44.61 -10.59 -9.94
CA ASN A 602 -44.41 -9.14 -10.02
C ASN A 602 -43.42 -8.69 -8.92
N LYS A 603 -43.05 -7.41 -8.95
CA LYS A 603 -42.09 -6.83 -7.99
C LYS A 603 -42.54 -6.85 -6.52
N TYR A 604 -43.82 -7.13 -6.23
CA TYR A 604 -44.37 -7.31 -4.89
C TYR A 604 -44.48 -8.80 -4.48
N GLY A 605 -43.92 -9.70 -5.28
CA GLY A 605 -43.92 -11.12 -5.04
C GLY A 605 -45.23 -11.84 -5.27
N LYS A 606 -46.19 -11.20 -5.95
CA LYS A 606 -47.43 -11.84 -6.33
C LYS A 606 -47.29 -12.55 -7.70
N LYS A 607 -47.78 -13.78 -7.80
CA LYS A 607 -47.80 -14.50 -9.08
C LYS A 607 -48.65 -13.76 -10.12
N ILE A 608 -48.13 -13.71 -11.33
CA ILE A 608 -48.83 -13.04 -12.45
C ILE A 608 -49.83 -13.99 -13.11
N LYS A 609 -51.10 -13.58 -13.04
CA LYS A 609 -52.14 -14.22 -13.84
C LYS A 609 -51.91 -13.87 -15.32
N GLY A 610 -51.80 -14.89 -16.18
CA GLY A 610 -51.58 -14.70 -17.64
C GLY A 610 -50.15 -14.98 -18.10
N TRP A 611 -49.28 -15.48 -17.24
CA TRP A 611 -48.07 -16.20 -17.62
C TRP A 611 -48.49 -17.61 -18.10
N GLU A 612 -48.23 -17.92 -19.39
CA GLU A 612 -48.81 -19.13 -20.04
C GLU A 612 -47.87 -20.36 -19.94
N LEU A 613 -46.52 -20.14 -19.84
CA LEU A 613 -45.61 -21.26 -19.66
C LEU A 613 -45.52 -21.63 -18.16
N GLY A 614 -46.51 -22.35 -17.69
CA GLY A 614 -46.48 -22.83 -16.30
C GLY A 614 -45.66 -24.09 -16.09
N LYS A 615 -45.46 -24.90 -17.16
CA LYS A 615 -44.76 -26.20 -17.10
C LYS A 615 -44.15 -26.56 -18.44
N THR A 616 -42.92 -27.08 -18.41
CA THR A 616 -42.17 -27.65 -19.52
C THR A 616 -42.16 -29.15 -19.49
N LYS A 617 -41.68 -29.78 -20.58
CA LYS A 617 -41.58 -31.27 -20.67
C LYS A 617 -40.45 -31.82 -19.79
N SER A 618 -39.34 -31.08 -19.66
CA SER A 618 -38.18 -31.43 -18.88
C SER A 618 -37.84 -30.30 -17.93
N LYS A 619 -36.90 -30.48 -16.99
CA LYS A 619 -36.42 -29.41 -16.11
C LYS A 619 -35.63 -28.37 -16.91
N ALA A 620 -35.65 -27.11 -16.44
CA ALA A 620 -34.77 -26.09 -16.95
C ALA A 620 -33.33 -26.36 -16.50
N VAL A 621 -32.37 -26.18 -17.40
CA VAL A 621 -30.91 -26.33 -17.08
C VAL A 621 -30.26 -25.00 -16.69
N HIS A 622 -30.75 -23.89 -17.21
CA HIS A 622 -30.28 -22.55 -16.83
C HIS A 622 -31.45 -21.63 -16.47
N SER A 623 -31.19 -20.59 -15.73
CA SER A 623 -32.16 -19.51 -15.49
C SER A 623 -32.54 -18.83 -16.81
N ALA A 624 -33.79 -18.39 -16.90
CA ALA A 624 -34.27 -17.74 -18.10
C ALA A 624 -33.52 -16.41 -18.35
N GLN A 625 -33.30 -16.12 -19.64
CA GLN A 625 -32.66 -14.87 -20.07
C GLN A 625 -33.64 -14.04 -20.91
N HIS A 626 -33.57 -12.72 -20.73
CA HIS A 626 -34.41 -11.79 -21.49
C HIS A 626 -33.55 -10.84 -22.31
N PHE A 627 -33.94 -10.57 -23.53
CA PHE A 627 -33.35 -9.56 -24.38
C PHE A 627 -34.38 -8.97 -25.35
N VAL A 628 -34.03 -7.87 -25.95
CA VAL A 628 -34.86 -7.17 -26.94
C VAL A 628 -34.10 -7.04 -28.25
N VAL A 629 -34.76 -7.45 -29.37
CA VAL A 629 -34.26 -7.27 -30.73
C VAL A 629 -35.41 -6.77 -31.58
N ALA A 630 -35.16 -5.76 -32.44
CA ALA A 630 -36.16 -5.14 -33.32
C ALA A 630 -37.46 -4.78 -32.57
N GLY A 631 -37.35 -4.22 -31.37
CA GLY A 631 -38.47 -3.80 -30.53
C GLY A 631 -39.35 -4.88 -29.95
N LYS A 632 -38.96 -6.18 -30.09
CA LYS A 632 -39.67 -7.31 -29.54
C LYS A 632 -38.89 -7.99 -28.43
N ASP A 633 -39.59 -8.44 -27.39
CA ASP A 633 -38.98 -9.18 -26.27
C ASP A 633 -38.91 -10.69 -26.57
N TYR A 634 -37.80 -11.25 -26.16
CA TYR A 634 -37.51 -12.67 -26.21
C TYR A 634 -37.05 -13.17 -24.85
N ILE A 635 -37.62 -14.29 -24.41
CA ILE A 635 -37.20 -14.99 -23.18
C ILE A 635 -36.70 -16.38 -23.59
N LEU A 636 -35.45 -16.68 -23.28
CA LEU A 636 -34.83 -17.97 -23.52
C LEU A 636 -35.00 -18.85 -22.28
N LEU A 637 -35.40 -20.10 -22.48
CA LEU A 637 -35.50 -21.10 -21.44
C LEU A 637 -35.07 -22.47 -21.99
N PRO A 638 -33.84 -22.94 -21.72
CA PRO A 638 -33.35 -24.24 -22.13
C PRO A 638 -33.82 -25.33 -21.18
N GLU A 639 -34.20 -26.50 -21.77
CA GLU A 639 -34.61 -27.69 -21.06
C GLU A 639 -33.55 -28.80 -21.16
N GLU A 640 -33.41 -29.64 -20.14
CA GLU A 640 -32.49 -30.76 -20.07
C GLU A 640 -32.66 -31.77 -21.25
N ASN A 641 -33.88 -31.90 -21.83
CA ASN A 641 -34.13 -32.74 -22.98
C ASN A 641 -33.67 -32.12 -24.32
N GLY A 642 -32.89 -31.04 -24.27
CA GLY A 642 -32.36 -30.37 -25.44
C GLY A 642 -33.29 -29.36 -26.11
N THR A 643 -34.48 -29.10 -25.57
CA THR A 643 -35.40 -28.10 -26.13
C THR A 643 -35.01 -26.70 -25.68
N LEU A 644 -34.87 -25.78 -26.65
CA LEU A 644 -34.73 -24.33 -26.34
C LEU A 644 -36.09 -23.65 -26.58
N ASN A 645 -36.70 -23.15 -25.53
CA ASN A 645 -37.91 -22.34 -25.64
C ASN A 645 -37.52 -20.88 -25.87
N ILE A 646 -37.97 -20.28 -26.97
CA ILE A 646 -37.82 -18.85 -27.25
C ILE A 646 -39.22 -18.22 -27.16
N LEU A 647 -39.47 -17.46 -26.08
CA LEU A 647 -40.81 -17.07 -25.65
C LEU A 647 -41.04 -15.59 -25.74
N SER A 648 -42.32 -15.21 -25.78
CA SER A 648 -42.79 -13.84 -25.59
C SER A 648 -42.89 -13.43 -24.10
N ARG A 649 -43.15 -12.16 -23.78
CA ARG A 649 -43.46 -11.66 -22.41
C ARG A 649 -44.58 -12.41 -21.70
N LYS A 650 -45.47 -13.07 -22.42
CA LYS A 650 -46.58 -13.85 -21.87
C LYS A 650 -46.23 -15.32 -21.69
N GLY A 651 -45.03 -15.77 -22.09
CA GLY A 651 -44.67 -17.18 -22.04
C GLY A 651 -45.17 -18.01 -23.26
N LYS A 652 -45.64 -17.34 -24.31
CA LYS A 652 -46.01 -18.04 -25.58
C LYS A 652 -44.76 -18.23 -26.43
N SER A 653 -44.66 -19.39 -27.10
CA SER A 653 -43.61 -19.64 -28.08
C SER A 653 -43.61 -18.56 -29.17
N ARG A 654 -42.46 -17.95 -29.43
CA ARG A 654 -42.22 -17.01 -30.53
C ARG A 654 -41.54 -17.65 -31.71
N ILE A 655 -40.56 -18.47 -31.40
CA ILE A 655 -39.71 -19.14 -32.38
C ILE A 655 -39.63 -20.62 -31.94
N LYS A 656 -39.84 -21.48 -32.91
CA LYS A 656 -39.68 -22.91 -32.73
C LYS A 656 -38.32 -23.32 -33.26
N VAL A 657 -37.42 -23.69 -32.37
CA VAL A 657 -36.11 -24.21 -32.75
C VAL A 657 -36.24 -25.57 -33.41
N LYS A 658 -35.60 -25.75 -34.57
CA LYS A 658 -35.64 -26.96 -35.40
C LYS A 658 -34.49 -27.90 -35.04
N GLY A 659 -34.56 -28.51 -33.87
CA GLY A 659 -33.52 -29.43 -33.40
C GLY A 659 -33.46 -29.43 -31.89
N LYS A 660 -32.52 -30.19 -31.39
CA LYS A 660 -32.22 -30.32 -29.97
C LYS A 660 -30.75 -30.03 -29.73
N ILE A 661 -30.44 -29.46 -28.57
CA ILE A 661 -29.09 -29.13 -28.14
C ILE A 661 -28.80 -29.89 -26.86
N ASP A 662 -27.73 -30.63 -26.83
CA ASP A 662 -27.30 -31.33 -25.64
C ASP A 662 -26.59 -30.33 -24.70
N PHE A 663 -27.39 -29.54 -23.93
CA PHE A 663 -26.91 -28.44 -23.13
C PHE A 663 -25.93 -28.89 -22.06
N SER A 664 -24.74 -28.26 -22.02
CA SER A 664 -23.77 -28.35 -20.97
C SER A 664 -24.09 -27.34 -19.83
N ASP A 665 -23.16 -27.18 -18.87
CA ASP A 665 -23.24 -26.12 -17.85
C ASP A 665 -22.93 -24.72 -18.40
N ASN A 666 -22.52 -24.63 -19.69
CA ASN A 666 -22.24 -23.38 -20.36
C ASN A 666 -23.50 -22.57 -20.64
N LYS A 667 -23.50 -21.29 -20.23
CA LYS A 667 -24.66 -20.40 -20.44
C LYS A 667 -24.89 -20.11 -21.91
N LEU A 668 -26.16 -19.79 -22.26
CA LEU A 668 -26.52 -19.22 -23.55
C LEU A 668 -26.11 -17.75 -23.62
N HIS A 669 -25.50 -17.35 -24.71
CA HIS A 669 -25.09 -15.94 -24.96
C HIS A 669 -25.80 -15.40 -26.20
N VAL A 670 -26.32 -14.18 -26.10
CA VAL A 670 -26.99 -13.50 -27.22
C VAL A 670 -26.02 -12.55 -27.91
N VAL A 671 -25.65 -12.91 -29.13
CA VAL A 671 -24.89 -12.04 -30.04
C VAL A 671 -25.90 -11.22 -30.83
N LYS A 672 -26.07 -9.95 -30.44
CA LYS A 672 -27.05 -9.05 -31.07
C LYS A 672 -26.49 -8.47 -32.35
N GLY A 673 -27.23 -8.64 -33.45
CA GLY A 673 -27.06 -7.84 -34.65
C GLY A 673 -28.06 -6.67 -34.72
N PHE A 674 -27.98 -5.89 -35.76
CA PHE A 674 -28.95 -4.79 -36.04
C PHE A 674 -30.32 -5.35 -36.39
N THR A 675 -30.36 -6.50 -37.02
CA THR A 675 -31.59 -7.19 -37.44
C THR A 675 -31.78 -8.53 -36.71
N LEU A 676 -32.98 -9.06 -36.81
CA LEU A 676 -33.26 -10.39 -36.25
C LEU A 676 -32.47 -11.50 -36.97
N ALA A 677 -32.22 -11.32 -38.28
CA ALA A 677 -31.48 -12.30 -39.09
C ALA A 677 -29.97 -12.34 -38.69
N GLU A 678 -29.40 -11.23 -38.23
CA GLU A 678 -28.01 -11.14 -37.78
C GLU A 678 -27.83 -11.55 -36.31
N THR A 679 -28.92 -11.62 -35.56
CA THR A 679 -28.89 -11.98 -34.14
C THR A 679 -28.86 -13.51 -34.01
N ARG A 680 -27.94 -14.00 -33.15
CA ARG A 680 -27.82 -15.44 -32.87
C ARG A 680 -27.68 -15.69 -31.37
N ILE A 681 -28.04 -16.88 -30.96
CA ILE A 681 -27.77 -17.38 -29.59
C ILE A 681 -26.64 -18.37 -29.71
N VAL A 682 -25.60 -18.20 -28.88
CA VAL A 682 -24.39 -19.04 -28.93
C VAL A 682 -24.23 -19.74 -27.58
N THR A 683 -23.88 -21.01 -27.64
CA THR A 683 -23.48 -21.82 -26.47
C THR A 683 -22.57 -22.95 -26.94
N VAL A 684 -21.96 -23.66 -25.99
CA VAL A 684 -21.23 -24.93 -26.27
C VAL A 684 -21.98 -26.07 -25.62
N ASP A 685 -22.22 -27.16 -26.37
CA ASP A 685 -22.89 -28.35 -25.86
C ASP A 685 -21.93 -29.21 -25.02
N LYS A 686 -22.41 -30.31 -24.41
CA LYS A 686 -21.56 -31.18 -23.57
C LYS A 686 -20.54 -32.01 -24.37
N HIS A 687 -20.57 -31.98 -25.68
CA HIS A 687 -19.59 -32.62 -26.55
C HIS A 687 -18.52 -31.63 -27.05
N GLY A 688 -18.48 -30.39 -26.50
CA GLY A 688 -17.54 -29.38 -26.92
C GLY A 688 -17.92 -28.60 -28.19
N ASN A 689 -19.06 -28.89 -28.82
CA ASN A 689 -19.46 -28.28 -30.09
C ASN A 689 -20.13 -26.92 -29.83
N GLN A 690 -19.67 -25.89 -30.51
CA GLN A 690 -20.33 -24.60 -30.50
C GLN A 690 -21.63 -24.63 -31.28
N GLN A 691 -22.73 -24.27 -30.65
CA GLN A 691 -24.07 -24.20 -31.23
C GLN A 691 -24.46 -22.75 -31.47
N ASN A 692 -24.77 -22.38 -32.72
CA ASN A 692 -25.35 -21.09 -33.08
C ASN A 692 -26.83 -21.28 -33.44
N ILE A 693 -27.73 -20.76 -32.64
CA ILE A 693 -29.17 -20.82 -32.88
C ILE A 693 -29.63 -19.51 -33.51
N LEU A 694 -30.16 -19.59 -34.71
CA LEU A 694 -30.67 -18.46 -35.49
C LEU A 694 -32.15 -18.20 -35.20
N PHE A 695 -32.61 -16.99 -35.52
CA PHE A 695 -33.98 -16.57 -35.23
C PHE A 695 -35.01 -17.01 -36.28
N ASP A 696 -34.60 -17.81 -37.30
CA ASP A 696 -35.49 -18.62 -38.14
C ASP A 696 -35.75 -20.02 -37.54
N GLY A 697 -35.10 -20.29 -36.38
CA GLY A 697 -35.19 -21.57 -35.68
C GLY A 697 -34.17 -22.62 -36.11
N SER A 698 -33.30 -22.34 -37.07
CA SER A 698 -32.23 -23.27 -37.47
C SER A 698 -31.07 -23.24 -36.46
N ILE A 699 -30.28 -24.30 -36.45
CA ILE A 699 -29.05 -24.42 -35.67
C ILE A 699 -27.91 -24.56 -36.67
N ASP A 700 -26.88 -23.73 -36.48
CA ASP A 700 -25.63 -23.76 -37.23
C ASP A 700 -24.48 -24.12 -36.26
N ASN A 701 -23.69 -25.11 -36.65
CA ASN A 701 -22.60 -25.69 -35.86
C ASN A 701 -21.26 -25.19 -36.36
N SER A 702 -21.12 -23.88 -36.59
CA SER A 702 -19.82 -23.31 -36.95
C SER A 702 -18.87 -23.34 -35.74
N ILE A 703 -17.74 -24.00 -35.93
CA ILE A 703 -16.73 -24.21 -34.85
C ILE A 703 -15.81 -22.99 -34.81
N GLN A 704 -15.73 -22.34 -33.66
CA GLN A 704 -14.69 -21.35 -33.37
C GLN A 704 -13.59 -21.86 -32.44
N PHE A 705 -13.87 -22.92 -31.68
CA PHE A 705 -12.92 -23.64 -30.86
C PHE A 705 -13.18 -25.14 -31.06
N GLU A 706 -12.13 -25.92 -31.11
CA GLU A 706 -12.18 -27.39 -30.98
C GLU A 706 -11.97 -27.68 -29.48
N PHE A 707 -13.02 -28.19 -28.83
CA PHE A 707 -13.01 -28.43 -27.42
C PHE A 707 -13.43 -29.86 -27.10
N ASP A 708 -12.92 -30.40 -25.97
CA ASP A 708 -13.36 -31.69 -25.44
C ASP A 708 -14.52 -31.55 -24.42
N GLU A 709 -15.04 -32.67 -23.92
CA GLU A 709 -16.10 -32.69 -22.91
C GLU A 709 -15.62 -32.01 -21.59
N GLY A 710 -16.49 -31.25 -20.94
CA GLY A 710 -16.27 -30.72 -19.59
C GLY A 710 -15.64 -29.34 -19.49
N MET A 711 -15.52 -28.63 -20.60
CA MET A 711 -14.89 -27.31 -20.65
C MET A 711 -15.82 -26.14 -20.29
N TYR A 712 -15.23 -25.01 -19.97
CA TYR A 712 -15.92 -23.73 -19.81
C TYR A 712 -15.92 -22.92 -21.09
N TYR A 713 -17.07 -22.35 -21.44
CA TYR A 713 -17.23 -21.43 -22.56
C TYR A 713 -18.09 -20.23 -22.17
N ALA A 714 -17.70 -19.05 -22.61
CA ALA A 714 -18.47 -17.82 -22.52
C ALA A 714 -18.28 -16.95 -23.75
N TYR A 715 -19.32 -16.19 -24.11
CA TYR A 715 -19.24 -15.10 -25.07
C TYR A 715 -19.57 -13.80 -24.35
N LYS A 716 -18.62 -12.89 -24.24
CA LYS A 716 -18.81 -11.63 -23.54
C LYS A 716 -18.05 -10.51 -24.22
N LEU A 717 -18.72 -9.36 -24.39
CA LEU A 717 -18.10 -8.15 -24.91
C LEU A 717 -17.37 -8.39 -26.26
N ALA A 718 -18.02 -9.13 -27.18
CA ALA A 718 -17.47 -9.55 -28.47
C ALA A 718 -16.24 -10.49 -28.42
N HIS A 719 -15.97 -11.11 -27.26
CA HIS A 719 -14.91 -12.09 -27.09
C HIS A 719 -15.49 -13.49 -26.82
N HIS A 720 -14.94 -14.49 -27.47
CA HIS A 720 -15.11 -15.89 -27.12
C HIS A 720 -14.04 -16.28 -26.09
N ILE A 721 -14.44 -16.84 -24.97
CA ILE A 721 -13.56 -17.23 -23.86
C ILE A 721 -13.76 -18.71 -23.62
N GLY A 722 -12.71 -19.50 -23.74
CA GLY A 722 -12.70 -20.94 -23.48
C GLY A 722 -11.66 -21.32 -22.43
N ILE A 723 -11.99 -22.31 -21.58
CA ILE A 723 -11.03 -22.99 -20.73
C ILE A 723 -11.20 -24.50 -20.96
N GLU A 724 -10.10 -25.16 -21.24
CA GLU A 724 -10.01 -26.59 -21.38
C GLU A 724 -8.76 -27.07 -20.64
N SER A 725 -8.95 -27.96 -19.66
CA SER A 725 -7.86 -28.38 -18.76
C SER A 725 -7.14 -27.15 -18.14
N GLU A 726 -5.82 -27.04 -18.34
CA GLU A 726 -4.99 -25.91 -17.90
C GLU A 726 -4.97 -24.71 -18.87
N ASP A 727 -5.63 -24.81 -20.03
CA ASP A 727 -5.53 -23.80 -21.10
C ASP A 727 -6.69 -22.80 -21.08
N LEU A 728 -6.36 -21.51 -21.03
CA LEU A 728 -7.25 -20.38 -21.27
C LEU A 728 -7.05 -19.84 -22.69
N GLN A 729 -8.13 -19.74 -23.45
CA GLN A 729 -8.14 -19.12 -24.77
C GLN A 729 -9.17 -17.99 -24.82
N VAL A 730 -8.77 -16.84 -25.35
CA VAL A 730 -9.65 -15.70 -25.60
C VAL A 730 -9.50 -15.28 -27.06
N ASN A 731 -10.59 -15.28 -27.82
CA ASN A 731 -10.61 -14.86 -29.22
C ASN A 731 -11.56 -13.66 -29.37
N GLY A 732 -11.03 -12.48 -29.67
CA GLY A 732 -11.80 -11.25 -29.86
C GLY A 732 -10.99 -10.19 -30.59
N GLU A 733 -11.62 -9.07 -30.92
CA GLU A 733 -10.98 -8.00 -31.67
C GLU A 733 -9.87 -7.26 -30.90
N ILE A 734 -10.07 -7.10 -29.58
CA ILE A 734 -9.15 -6.33 -28.73
C ILE A 734 -8.31 -7.20 -27.78
N MET A 735 -8.60 -8.50 -27.72
CA MET A 735 -7.82 -9.48 -26.97
C MET A 735 -7.83 -10.82 -27.69
N ASN A 736 -6.64 -11.37 -27.94
CA ASN A 736 -6.45 -12.69 -28.52
C ASN A 736 -5.35 -13.41 -27.73
N LEU A 737 -5.75 -14.02 -26.59
CA LEU A 737 -4.86 -14.59 -25.59
C LEU A 737 -4.90 -16.12 -25.64
N LYS A 738 -3.72 -16.75 -25.51
CA LYS A 738 -3.58 -18.16 -25.12
C LYS A 738 -2.65 -18.20 -23.90
N TYR A 739 -3.08 -18.85 -22.85
CA TYR A 739 -2.30 -18.98 -21.62
C TYR A 739 -2.53 -20.33 -20.97
N SER A 740 -1.44 -21.03 -20.64
CA SER A 740 -1.47 -22.34 -19.96
C SER A 740 -1.07 -22.15 -18.50
N PHE A 741 -1.90 -22.69 -17.59
CA PHE A 741 -1.65 -22.66 -16.15
C PHE A 741 -0.93 -23.96 -15.73
N ASP A 742 -0.42 -23.93 -14.51
CA ASP A 742 0.25 -25.12 -13.94
C ASP A 742 -0.73 -26.24 -13.50
N ASN A 743 -2.02 -25.90 -13.39
CA ASN A 743 -3.06 -26.81 -12.91
C ASN A 743 -4.36 -26.71 -13.72
N GLU A 744 -5.11 -27.82 -13.74
CA GLU A 744 -6.38 -27.95 -14.48
C GLU A 744 -7.60 -27.37 -13.74
N VAL A 745 -7.46 -27.01 -12.43
CA VAL A 745 -8.59 -26.58 -11.60
C VAL A 745 -8.72 -25.07 -11.61
N LEU A 746 -9.33 -24.53 -12.65
CA LEU A 746 -9.52 -23.11 -12.84
C LEU A 746 -10.92 -22.64 -12.44
N SER A 747 -11.00 -21.40 -11.95
CA SER A 747 -12.28 -20.76 -11.64
C SER A 747 -12.98 -20.28 -12.91
N THR A 748 -14.29 -20.06 -12.83
CA THR A 748 -15.05 -19.41 -13.91
C THR A 748 -14.52 -17.98 -14.16
N PRO A 749 -14.04 -17.63 -15.37
CA PRO A 749 -13.53 -16.32 -15.67
C PRO A 749 -14.56 -15.20 -15.50
N LYS A 750 -14.10 -14.05 -15.00
CA LYS A 750 -14.85 -12.78 -14.96
C LYS A 750 -14.21 -11.75 -15.86
N THR A 751 -15.06 -11.01 -16.57
CA THR A 751 -14.61 -9.97 -17.50
C THR A 751 -15.18 -8.62 -17.16
N SER A 752 -14.41 -7.58 -17.44
CA SER A 752 -14.84 -6.18 -17.33
C SER A 752 -14.24 -5.35 -18.46
N VAL A 753 -14.91 -4.25 -18.84
CA VAL A 753 -14.34 -3.20 -19.69
C VAL A 753 -14.37 -1.92 -18.88
N ILE A 754 -13.20 -1.33 -18.70
CA ILE A 754 -13.02 -0.11 -17.93
C ILE A 754 -12.10 0.80 -18.74
N ASN A 755 -12.51 2.03 -19.04
CA ASN A 755 -11.76 2.99 -19.85
C ASN A 755 -11.27 2.40 -21.19
N GLU A 756 -12.18 1.70 -21.92
CA GLU A 756 -11.93 1.02 -23.19
C GLU A 756 -10.97 -0.19 -23.10
N GLN A 757 -10.40 -0.48 -21.93
CA GLN A 757 -9.52 -1.61 -21.66
C GLN A 757 -10.36 -2.84 -21.29
N PHE A 758 -10.12 -3.97 -21.94
CA PHE A 758 -10.73 -5.26 -21.57
C PHE A 758 -9.86 -5.97 -20.53
N TYR A 759 -10.50 -6.44 -19.48
CA TYR A 759 -9.86 -7.22 -18.41
C TYR A 759 -10.55 -8.57 -18.27
N LEU A 760 -9.75 -9.59 -17.97
CA LEU A 760 -10.21 -10.95 -17.68
C LEU A 760 -9.50 -11.44 -16.41
N SER A 761 -10.29 -11.85 -15.42
CA SER A 761 -9.80 -12.47 -14.19
C SER A 761 -10.15 -13.96 -14.16
N VAL A 762 -9.20 -14.77 -13.76
CA VAL A 762 -9.35 -16.22 -13.51
C VAL A 762 -8.44 -16.60 -12.34
N THR A 763 -8.81 -17.62 -11.58
CA THR A 763 -8.03 -18.11 -10.43
C THR A 763 -7.70 -19.58 -10.63
N ASP A 764 -6.44 -19.94 -10.52
CA ASP A 764 -6.01 -21.33 -10.32
C ASP A 764 -6.35 -21.71 -8.87
N LEU A 765 -7.35 -22.56 -8.71
CA LEU A 765 -7.87 -22.93 -7.39
C LEU A 765 -6.98 -23.91 -6.62
N LYS A 766 -6.01 -24.53 -7.28
CA LYS A 766 -5.08 -25.48 -6.66
C LYS A 766 -3.83 -24.77 -6.13
N SER A 767 -3.25 -23.85 -6.89
CA SER A 767 -2.16 -23.00 -6.44
C SER A 767 -2.63 -21.80 -5.59
N GLU A 768 -3.96 -21.53 -5.60
CA GLU A 768 -4.58 -20.38 -4.90
C GLU A 768 -4.10 -19.02 -5.43
N GLU A 769 -3.89 -18.95 -6.74
CA GLU A 769 -3.39 -17.80 -7.45
C GLU A 769 -4.45 -17.18 -8.36
N ALA A 770 -4.75 -15.91 -8.13
CA ALA A 770 -5.67 -15.13 -8.94
C ALA A 770 -4.92 -14.32 -9.98
N TYR A 771 -5.26 -14.51 -11.25
CA TYR A 771 -4.67 -13.88 -12.41
C TYR A 771 -5.58 -12.78 -12.95
N LEU A 772 -5.00 -11.71 -13.44
CA LEU A 772 -5.70 -10.62 -14.14
C LEU A 772 -4.99 -10.30 -15.45
N PHE A 773 -5.64 -10.61 -16.55
CA PHE A 773 -5.17 -10.27 -17.89
C PHE A 773 -5.83 -8.98 -18.37
N ARG A 774 -5.09 -8.18 -19.14
CA ARG A 774 -5.58 -6.98 -19.82
C ARG A 774 -5.29 -7.03 -21.32
N SER A 775 -6.17 -6.39 -22.13
CA SER A 775 -5.87 -6.23 -23.56
C SER A 775 -4.61 -5.38 -23.79
N PRO A 776 -3.81 -5.64 -24.88
CA PRO A 776 -4.15 -6.63 -25.87
C PRO A 776 -3.94 -8.10 -25.47
N ASN A 777 -2.95 -8.49 -24.68
CA ASN A 777 -2.68 -9.89 -24.29
C ASN A 777 -1.71 -9.99 -23.11
N GLU A 778 -1.80 -9.08 -22.15
CA GLU A 778 -0.83 -8.95 -21.07
C GLU A 778 -1.38 -9.47 -19.74
N LEU A 779 -0.56 -10.21 -19.02
CA LEU A 779 -0.76 -10.38 -17.58
C LEU A 779 -0.49 -9.03 -16.90
N THR A 780 -1.43 -8.57 -16.09
CA THR A 780 -1.30 -7.28 -15.39
C THR A 780 -0.13 -7.36 -14.41
N GLU A 781 0.69 -6.33 -14.37
CA GLU A 781 1.83 -6.23 -13.46
C GLU A 781 1.39 -6.42 -11.99
N GLY A 782 2.17 -7.17 -11.23
CA GLY A 782 1.85 -7.56 -9.85
C GLY A 782 0.94 -8.77 -9.72
N PHE A 783 0.52 -9.43 -10.82
CA PHE A 783 -0.22 -10.69 -10.79
C PHE A 783 0.69 -11.87 -11.19
N PRO A 784 0.40 -13.09 -10.69
CA PRO A 784 -0.77 -13.49 -9.90
C PRO A 784 -0.73 -13.01 -8.44
N LEU A 785 -1.93 -12.90 -7.83
CA LEU A 785 -2.13 -12.60 -6.42
C LEU A 785 -2.69 -13.81 -5.68
N TYR A 786 -2.44 -13.91 -4.38
CA TYR A 786 -3.11 -14.91 -3.56
C TYR A 786 -4.63 -14.76 -3.57
N GLY A 787 -5.35 -15.83 -3.83
CA GLY A 787 -6.81 -15.84 -3.80
C GLY A 787 -7.42 -17.19 -4.12
N LYS A 788 -8.52 -17.54 -3.42
CA LYS A 788 -9.29 -18.80 -3.58
C LYS A 788 -10.59 -18.62 -4.36
N THR A 789 -10.92 -17.40 -4.77
CA THR A 789 -12.12 -17.13 -5.56
C THR A 789 -11.76 -16.33 -6.80
N THR A 790 -12.62 -16.34 -7.82
CA THR A 790 -12.42 -15.45 -8.97
C THR A 790 -12.48 -14.00 -8.52
N GLY A 791 -11.41 -13.28 -8.80
CA GLY A 791 -11.30 -11.85 -8.47
C GLY A 791 -12.30 -10.98 -9.24
N ILE A 792 -12.71 -9.89 -8.64
CA ILE A 792 -13.56 -8.86 -9.27
C ILE A 792 -12.75 -7.58 -9.39
N LEU A 793 -12.65 -7.05 -10.61
CA LEU A 793 -12.02 -5.76 -10.88
C LEU A 793 -13.09 -4.67 -11.01
N LYS A 794 -13.01 -3.64 -10.19
CA LYS A 794 -13.93 -2.50 -10.18
C LYS A 794 -13.33 -1.32 -9.41
N ASP A 795 -13.57 -0.10 -9.85
CA ASP A 795 -13.46 1.08 -9.00
C ASP A 795 -14.67 1.10 -8.06
N ILE A 796 -14.47 0.70 -6.78
CA ILE A 796 -15.58 0.52 -5.83
C ILE A 796 -15.90 1.78 -5.04
N ASP A 797 -14.93 2.64 -4.81
CA ASP A 797 -15.04 3.87 -4.01
C ASP A 797 -15.07 5.16 -4.85
N LEU A 798 -14.99 5.02 -6.18
CA LEU A 798 -15.07 6.09 -7.17
C LEU A 798 -13.91 7.10 -7.03
N ASP A 799 -12.72 6.59 -6.81
CA ASP A 799 -11.47 7.37 -6.72
C ASP A 799 -10.65 7.34 -8.03
N ASP A 800 -11.24 6.76 -9.11
CA ASP A 800 -10.64 6.52 -10.43
C ASP A 800 -9.51 5.46 -10.43
N LYS A 801 -9.31 4.74 -9.32
CA LYS A 801 -8.40 3.59 -9.24
C LYS A 801 -9.17 2.28 -9.27
N LEU A 802 -8.56 1.27 -9.85
CA LEU A 802 -9.18 -0.06 -9.94
C LEU A 802 -8.82 -0.88 -8.70
N ASN A 803 -9.85 -1.41 -8.04
CA ASN A 803 -9.72 -2.33 -6.93
C ASN A 803 -9.92 -3.76 -7.46
N PHE A 804 -9.04 -4.66 -7.05
CA PHE A 804 -9.18 -6.10 -7.30
C PHE A 804 -9.57 -6.79 -5.98
N ILE A 805 -10.72 -7.45 -5.98
CA ILE A 805 -11.32 -8.01 -4.77
C ILE A 805 -11.35 -9.52 -4.92
N VAL A 806 -10.79 -10.24 -3.96
CA VAL A 806 -10.68 -11.70 -3.98
C VAL A 806 -10.93 -12.28 -2.60
N GLY A 807 -11.50 -13.48 -2.54
CA GLY A 807 -11.64 -14.25 -1.29
C GLY A 807 -10.44 -15.17 -1.08
N GLY A 808 -9.97 -15.26 0.15
CA GLY A 808 -8.89 -16.14 0.59
C GLY A 808 -9.34 -17.26 1.51
N GLU A 809 -8.39 -17.80 2.28
CA GLU A 809 -8.64 -18.86 3.26
C GLU A 809 -9.58 -18.44 4.38
N SER A 810 -10.25 -19.42 4.95
CA SER A 810 -11.02 -19.29 6.21
C SER A 810 -12.00 -18.12 6.26
N GLY A 811 -12.45 -17.60 5.09
CA GLY A 811 -13.37 -16.48 5.01
C GLY A 811 -12.69 -15.10 4.99
N MET A 812 -11.42 -15.03 4.72
CA MET A 812 -10.73 -13.76 4.49
C MET A 812 -11.15 -13.16 3.14
N LEU A 813 -11.34 -11.84 3.09
CA LEU A 813 -11.50 -11.03 1.89
C LEU A 813 -10.38 -10.01 1.82
N TYR A 814 -9.86 -9.82 0.61
CA TYR A 814 -8.80 -8.85 0.32
C TYR A 814 -9.27 -7.83 -0.71
#